data_e2e2a7ce386d995310df587a19167b6b
#
_entry.id   e2e2a7ce386d995310df587a19167b6b
#
_cell.length_a   1.000
_cell.length_b   1.000
_cell.length_c   1.000
_cell.angle_alpha   90.00
_cell.angle_beta   90.00
_cell.angle_gamma   90.00
#
_symmetry.space_group_name_H-M   'P 1'
#
loop_
_entity.id
_entity.type
_entity.pdbx_description
1 polymer ?
#
loop_
_entity_poly.entity_id
_entity_poly.type
_entity_poly.pdbx_seq_one_letter_code
_entity_poly.pdbx_strand_id
1 'polypeptide(L)'
;NLYNPMIYCNNILQFCRKMVPIKIDTKSRFSAALIVNTIMGFTLKKKSKEKSCSYKVRKYKNQRIIILDCKNCKNGSSSITDSTCRKYIFHILGTEPAANRLVLSHLFDRDYENENLDLLYLLALFIRNIDGYKNSLIGKDYEIYAAQFNEWLLLTLNAGKSDPIGAYKDISAKIKSLKICSDEKDIKYRIFKTNFILMLEKMLTCVPLLAERIKGDMTGLDYYRNVIKSLVRPGFSTTRIYTAPPSNTEFLERYEVQRLDGRVMPITLYGLTDRPESLYFTIPVEYNNMRPIELEIIESVRKKLMRHRPKDINLADSSNSREYFMRLGKQMISEEGISKKLKLTPDEIHMLSDILAKYTTGFGILEDVLSDERVSDVYVNSPADINPIHVVVDGEECSSNIYLSQDDIDSMITRLRAISGRPFGEANPVLDMDLPEFKTRVSVIGDPXSSGGLAYAFRKHARNPWTLPKLINTGSITPLAAGLLSFLMDGQCSILVAGGVGSGKTSLLCALLLEIPQKYRILTIEDTPELPIENLQKLGCKIQAMNTKSAIGGTNIEVNPETALRAALRMGNATLVLGEVRGPEVKVLYEAMQVGASGNSVIGTIHGASIRAVYERIVNSLGVPAASFRATDAVVVAQNVRISGTMKKKKRVVQIAEVTGGEWEDHPDADDIFNEIMVFDATQDKLIATDLLDRGGSELVSKIAHKWGMSIDEASLNIKMRAMIKETIAKVGLQHPKFVESDMVVKANNTFCLYLDRIQDEKGKVDFQEVYNRWIEWYLDFVEKNK
;
A
#
# COMPACT_ATOMS: atom_id res chain seq x y z
N ASN A 1 -27.47 30.45 -9.55
CA ASN A 1 -28.77 30.17 -8.96
C ASN A 1 -29.07 28.67 -9.06
N LEU A 2 -28.62 27.97 -8.11
CA LEU A 2 -29.06 26.77 -7.46
C LEU A 2 -29.95 25.79 -8.28
N TYR A 3 -29.32 24.83 -8.93
CA TYR A 3 -29.97 23.58 -9.30
C TYR A 3 -29.95 22.66 -8.06
N ASN A 4 -31.12 22.42 -7.54
CA ASN A 4 -31.32 21.55 -6.39
C ASN A 4 -31.57 20.10 -6.90
N PRO A 5 -30.65 19.15 -6.66
CA PRO A 5 -30.82 17.77 -7.16
C PRO A 5 -32.03 17.03 -6.57
N MET A 6 -32.58 17.51 -5.48
CA MET A 6 -33.73 16.86 -4.84
C MET A 6 -35.04 16.95 -5.66
N ILE A 7 -35.17 17.92 -6.58
CA ILE A 7 -36.40 18.10 -7.37
C ILE A 7 -36.50 17.02 -8.46
N TYR A 8 -35.35 16.59 -9.01
CA TYR A 8 -35.36 15.53 -10.04
C TYR A 8 -35.64 14.14 -9.48
N CYS A 9 -35.13 13.84 -8.28
CA CYS A 9 -35.45 12.58 -7.61
C CYS A 9 -36.94 12.44 -7.28
N ASN A 10 -37.60 13.54 -6.91
CA ASN A 10 -39.03 13.51 -6.56
C ASN A 10 -39.92 13.25 -7.78
N ASN A 11 -39.57 13.70 -8.96
CA ASN A 11 -40.33 13.46 -10.18
C ASN A 11 -40.23 12.01 -10.67
N ILE A 12 -39.08 11.39 -10.51
CA ILE A 12 -38.89 9.96 -10.83
C ILE A 12 -39.61 9.10 -9.79
N LEU A 13 -39.53 9.47 -8.52
CA LEU A 13 -40.29 8.80 -7.45
C LEU A 13 -41.79 8.92 -7.62
N GLN A 14 -42.28 10.05 -8.13
CA GLN A 14 -43.72 10.23 -8.43
C GLN A 14 -44.18 9.37 -9.61
N PHE A 15 -43.33 9.21 -10.62
CA PHE A 15 -43.61 8.35 -11.77
C PHE A 15 -43.60 6.87 -11.38
N CYS A 16 -42.66 6.47 -10.52
CA CYS A 16 -42.58 5.09 -10.00
C CYS A 16 -43.72 4.78 -9.02
N ARG A 17 -44.19 5.75 -8.23
CA ARG A 17 -45.30 5.57 -7.29
C ARG A 17 -46.65 5.31 -7.97
N LYS A 18 -46.81 5.72 -9.22
CA LYS A 18 -48.05 5.46 -9.97
C LYS A 18 -48.11 4.05 -10.58
N MET A 19 -47.02 3.32 -10.57
CA MET A 19 -46.97 2.01 -11.23
C MET A 19 -46.89 0.80 -10.28
N VAL A 20 -46.42 0.93 -9.03
CA VAL A 20 -46.36 -0.18 -8.07
C VAL A 20 -46.26 0.35 -6.63
N PRO A 21 -47.07 -0.11 -5.68
CA PRO A 21 -46.97 0.32 -4.29
C PRO A 21 -45.92 -0.50 -3.54
N ILE A 22 -44.67 -0.05 -3.59
CA ILE A 22 -43.58 -0.67 -2.82
C ILE A 22 -43.06 0.37 -1.80
N LYS A 23 -43.05 0.00 -0.53
CA LYS A 23 -42.37 0.77 0.51
C LYS A 23 -40.86 0.68 0.31
N ILE A 24 -40.24 1.79 -0.01
CA ILE A 24 -38.81 1.87 -0.24
C ILE A 24 -38.13 2.56 0.96
N ASP A 25 -37.20 1.89 1.60
CA ASP A 25 -36.38 2.45 2.66
C ASP A 25 -35.24 3.31 2.04
N THR A 26 -35.19 4.56 2.45
CA THR A 26 -34.39 5.61 1.81
C THR A 26 -32.88 5.62 2.21
N LYS A 27 -32.41 4.61 2.95
CA LYS A 27 -31.01 4.61 3.46
C LYS A 27 -30.01 3.72 2.73
N SER A 28 -30.38 3.07 1.63
CA SER A 28 -29.46 2.23 0.87
C SER A 28 -29.01 2.91 -0.44
N ARG A 29 -27.76 2.81 -0.77
CA ARG A 29 -27.20 3.20 -2.08
C ARG A 29 -27.79 2.24 -3.13
N PHE A 30 -28.64 2.77 -3.99
CA PHE A 30 -29.25 1.99 -5.09
C PHE A 30 -28.26 1.81 -6.23
N SER A 31 -27.93 0.57 -6.57
CA SER A 31 -27.23 0.27 -7.82
C SER A 31 -28.20 0.28 -9.00
N ALA A 32 -27.74 0.63 -10.18
CA ALA A 32 -28.53 0.58 -11.42
C ALA A 32 -29.12 -0.83 -11.65
N ALA A 33 -28.46 -1.87 -11.13
CA ALA A 33 -28.92 -3.25 -11.18
C ALA A 33 -30.31 -3.45 -10.52
N LEU A 34 -30.59 -2.71 -9.44
CA LEU A 34 -31.89 -2.81 -8.75
C LEU A 34 -33.02 -2.17 -9.58
N ILE A 35 -32.72 -1.06 -10.25
CA ILE A 35 -33.66 -0.38 -11.14
C ILE A 35 -33.97 -1.27 -12.35
N VAL A 36 -32.96 -1.93 -12.92
CA VAL A 36 -33.11 -2.83 -14.05
C VAL A 36 -33.95 -4.06 -13.68
N ASN A 37 -33.76 -4.63 -12.48
CA ASN A 37 -34.56 -5.77 -12.02
C ASN A 37 -36.07 -5.41 -11.88
N THR A 38 -36.35 -4.20 -11.44
CA THR A 38 -37.74 -3.73 -11.29
C THR A 38 -38.43 -3.54 -12.68
N ILE A 39 -37.67 -3.09 -13.69
CA ILE A 39 -38.17 -2.84 -15.04
C ILE A 39 -38.26 -4.15 -15.87
N MET A 40 -37.31 -5.10 -15.64
CA MET A 40 -37.25 -6.33 -16.41
C MET A 40 -38.24 -7.43 -15.97
N GLY A 41 -38.95 -7.26 -14.87
CA GLY A 41 -39.83 -8.26 -14.28
C GLY A 41 -41.03 -8.70 -15.15
N PHE A 42 -41.23 -8.11 -16.30
CA PHE A 42 -42.38 -8.36 -17.16
C PHE A 42 -42.04 -8.49 -18.63
N THR A 43 -41.55 -9.67 -19.08
CA THR A 43 -41.75 -10.06 -20.50
C THR A 43 -41.44 -11.51 -20.79
N LEU A 44 -42.33 -12.09 -21.60
CA LEU A 44 -42.30 -13.45 -22.07
C LEU A 44 -41.21 -13.77 -23.08
N LYS A 45 -40.68 -15.00 -23.02
CA LYS A 45 -39.64 -15.59 -23.85
C LYS A 45 -40.04 -15.65 -25.34
N LYS A 46 -39.22 -15.02 -26.20
CA LYS A 46 -39.14 -15.41 -27.60
C LYS A 46 -37.69 -15.86 -27.90
N LYS A 47 -37.49 -17.10 -28.23
CA LYS A 47 -36.19 -17.64 -28.63
C LYS A 47 -35.83 -17.17 -30.05
N SER A 48 -34.81 -16.34 -30.21
CA SER A 48 -34.23 -16.06 -31.51
C SER A 48 -33.12 -17.08 -31.81
N LYS A 49 -33.05 -17.52 -33.06
CA LYS A 49 -32.10 -18.55 -33.56
C LYS A 49 -30.74 -17.96 -33.99
N GLU A 50 -30.30 -16.82 -33.45
CA GLU A 50 -28.92 -16.36 -33.69
C GLU A 50 -27.96 -17.18 -32.83
N LYS A 51 -26.83 -17.63 -33.39
CA LYS A 51 -25.76 -18.31 -32.66
C LYS A 51 -25.19 -17.33 -31.62
N SER A 52 -25.68 -17.39 -30.41
CA SER A 52 -25.19 -16.59 -29.28
C SER A 52 -23.94 -17.22 -28.66
N CYS A 53 -23.17 -16.41 -27.99
CA CYS A 53 -22.07 -16.90 -27.15
C CYS A 53 -22.60 -17.90 -26.11
N SER A 54 -21.88 -18.98 -25.87
CA SER A 54 -22.24 -19.90 -24.80
C SER A 54 -21.98 -19.21 -23.44
N TYR A 55 -22.94 -19.29 -22.57
CA TYR A 55 -22.83 -18.71 -21.24
C TYR A 55 -23.52 -19.56 -20.19
N LYS A 56 -23.09 -19.39 -18.95
CA LYS A 56 -23.69 -20.04 -17.78
C LYS A 56 -24.00 -18.97 -16.73
N VAL A 57 -25.07 -19.18 -15.99
CA VAL A 57 -25.41 -18.34 -14.86
C VAL A 57 -25.15 -19.13 -13.58
N ARG A 58 -24.29 -18.60 -12.71
CA ARG A 58 -24.02 -19.18 -11.41
C ARG A 58 -24.56 -18.29 -10.31
N LYS A 59 -25.06 -18.91 -9.26
CA LYS A 59 -25.41 -18.23 -8.00
C LYS A 59 -24.39 -18.68 -6.96
N TYR A 60 -23.76 -17.73 -6.32
CA TYR A 60 -22.81 -17.99 -5.26
C TYR A 60 -23.11 -17.05 -4.09
N LYS A 61 -23.51 -17.63 -2.97
CA LYS A 61 -24.05 -16.84 -1.86
C LYS A 61 -25.20 -15.98 -2.40
N ASN A 62 -25.18 -14.67 -2.16
CA ASN A 62 -26.22 -13.74 -2.66
C ASN A 62 -25.85 -13.08 -4.00
N GLN A 63 -24.78 -13.55 -4.68
CA GLN A 63 -24.34 -12.98 -5.95
C GLN A 63 -24.78 -13.83 -7.14
N ARG A 64 -25.28 -13.16 -8.18
CA ARG A 64 -25.58 -13.76 -9.48
C ARG A 64 -24.46 -13.40 -10.47
N ILE A 65 -23.84 -14.41 -11.08
CA ILE A 65 -22.69 -14.24 -11.97
C ILE A 65 -23.02 -14.81 -13.34
N ILE A 66 -22.90 -14.00 -14.38
CA ILE A 66 -23.01 -14.45 -15.78
C ILE A 66 -21.60 -14.71 -16.28
N ILE A 67 -21.30 -15.95 -16.73
CA ILE A 67 -20.00 -16.37 -17.23
C ILE A 67 -20.12 -16.74 -18.71
N LEU A 68 -19.49 -15.98 -19.59
CA LEU A 68 -19.37 -16.29 -21.01
C LEU A 68 -18.16 -17.18 -21.24
N ASP A 69 -18.34 -18.34 -21.86
CA ASP A 69 -17.25 -19.25 -22.22
C ASP A 69 -16.66 -18.81 -23.57
N CYS A 70 -15.53 -18.11 -23.49
CA CYS A 70 -14.83 -17.59 -24.66
C CYS A 70 -13.71 -18.52 -25.16
N LYS A 71 -13.43 -19.65 -24.47
CA LYS A 71 -12.33 -20.56 -24.79
C LYS A 71 -12.49 -21.23 -26.18
N ASN A 72 -13.74 -21.57 -26.51
CA ASN A 72 -14.06 -22.21 -27.77
C ASN A 72 -14.68 -21.24 -28.80
N CYS A 73 -14.60 -19.94 -28.55
CA CYS A 73 -15.15 -18.92 -29.41
C CYS A 73 -14.26 -18.69 -30.63
N LYS A 74 -14.85 -18.76 -31.83
CA LYS A 74 -14.13 -18.52 -33.09
C LYS A 74 -13.56 -17.10 -33.19
N ASN A 75 -14.18 -16.13 -32.53
CA ASN A 75 -13.75 -14.74 -32.54
C ASN A 75 -12.52 -14.49 -31.65
N GLY A 76 -12.37 -15.23 -30.57
CA GLY A 76 -11.17 -15.27 -29.72
C GLY A 76 -10.82 -14.03 -28.95
N SER A 77 -11.53 -12.90 -29.11
CA SER A 77 -11.09 -11.63 -28.51
C SER A 77 -11.44 -11.49 -27.03
N SER A 78 -12.56 -12.07 -26.59
CA SER A 78 -13.04 -12.04 -25.19
C SER A 78 -12.99 -10.65 -24.55
N SER A 79 -13.37 -9.61 -25.30
CA SER A 79 -13.22 -8.22 -24.88
C SER A 79 -14.39 -7.36 -25.31
N ILE A 80 -14.78 -6.42 -24.45
CA ILE A 80 -15.79 -5.39 -24.75
C ILE A 80 -15.31 -4.44 -25.87
N THR A 81 -14.02 -4.40 -26.15
CA THR A 81 -13.48 -3.55 -27.24
C THR A 81 -13.78 -4.14 -28.63
N ASP A 82 -14.11 -5.43 -28.70
CA ASP A 82 -14.48 -6.09 -29.95
C ASP A 82 -15.97 -5.92 -30.24
N SER A 83 -16.33 -5.50 -31.44
CA SER A 83 -17.72 -5.19 -31.83
C SER A 83 -18.64 -6.42 -31.82
N THR A 84 -18.10 -7.60 -32.22
CA THR A 84 -18.87 -8.85 -32.22
C THR A 84 -19.15 -9.29 -30.78
N CYS A 85 -18.13 -9.24 -29.91
CA CYS A 85 -18.29 -9.56 -28.49
C CYS A 85 -19.30 -8.60 -27.84
N ARG A 86 -19.23 -7.30 -28.11
CA ARG A 86 -20.17 -6.31 -27.55
C ARG A 86 -21.60 -6.63 -27.95
N LYS A 87 -21.85 -6.96 -29.21
CA LYS A 87 -23.20 -7.28 -29.70
C LYS A 87 -23.82 -8.41 -28.86
N TYR A 88 -23.08 -9.49 -28.62
CA TYR A 88 -23.56 -10.63 -27.83
C TYR A 88 -23.69 -10.29 -26.35
N ILE A 89 -22.75 -9.54 -25.79
CA ILE A 89 -22.78 -9.09 -24.39
C ILE A 89 -24.05 -8.28 -24.13
N PHE A 90 -24.32 -7.28 -24.96
CA PHE A 90 -25.50 -6.45 -24.81
C PHE A 90 -26.80 -7.25 -25.00
N HIS A 91 -26.81 -8.20 -25.91
CA HIS A 91 -27.97 -9.09 -26.09
C HIS A 91 -28.24 -9.90 -24.81
N ILE A 92 -27.19 -10.52 -24.24
CA ILE A 92 -27.30 -11.32 -22.99
C ILE A 92 -27.76 -10.44 -21.83
N LEU A 93 -27.12 -9.28 -21.64
CA LEU A 93 -27.49 -8.33 -20.56
C LEU A 93 -28.91 -7.79 -20.73
N GLY A 94 -29.37 -7.64 -21.96
CA GLY A 94 -30.75 -7.20 -22.27
C GLY A 94 -31.82 -8.27 -22.07
N THR A 95 -31.44 -9.56 -21.99
CA THR A 95 -32.38 -10.69 -21.88
C THR A 95 -32.33 -11.39 -20.53
N GLU A 96 -31.18 -11.42 -19.87
CA GLU A 96 -31.00 -12.05 -18.55
C GLU A 96 -31.34 -11.07 -17.43
N PRO A 97 -31.91 -11.56 -16.31
CA PRO A 97 -32.07 -10.73 -15.11
C PRO A 97 -30.71 -10.19 -14.63
N ALA A 98 -30.74 -9.04 -13.98
CA ALA A 98 -29.53 -8.35 -13.55
C ALA A 98 -28.61 -9.26 -12.71
N ALA A 99 -27.33 -9.20 -12.98
CA ALA A 99 -26.29 -9.95 -12.29
C ALA A 99 -25.37 -8.98 -11.56
N ASN A 100 -24.66 -9.48 -10.58
CA ASN A 100 -23.66 -8.72 -9.82
C ASN A 100 -22.30 -8.69 -10.54
N ARG A 101 -22.05 -9.71 -11.37
CA ARG A 101 -20.78 -9.84 -12.12
C ARG A 101 -21.03 -10.43 -13.50
N LEU A 102 -20.29 -9.94 -14.47
CA LEU A 102 -20.19 -10.51 -15.83
C LEU A 102 -18.73 -10.89 -16.06
N VAL A 103 -18.49 -12.16 -16.35
CA VAL A 103 -17.14 -12.71 -16.56
C VAL A 103 -16.99 -13.19 -18.01
N LEU A 104 -16.01 -12.71 -18.73
CA LEU A 104 -15.58 -13.21 -20.03
C LEU A 104 -14.41 -14.15 -19.78
N SER A 105 -14.65 -15.46 -19.84
CA SER A 105 -13.65 -16.46 -19.44
C SER A 105 -12.88 -16.99 -20.66
N HIS A 106 -11.59 -16.68 -20.70
CA HIS A 106 -10.65 -17.17 -21.71
C HIS A 106 -9.33 -17.57 -21.02
N LEU A 107 -8.17 -17.25 -21.58
CA LEU A 107 -6.86 -17.41 -20.94
C LEU A 107 -6.73 -16.42 -19.77
N PHE A 108 -7.25 -15.22 -19.96
CA PHE A 108 -7.51 -14.26 -18.88
C PHE A 108 -9.01 -14.15 -18.72
N ASP A 109 -9.48 -14.23 -17.48
CA ASP A 109 -10.85 -13.89 -17.14
C ASP A 109 -10.93 -12.36 -16.99
N ARG A 110 -11.97 -11.76 -17.60
CA ARG A 110 -12.27 -10.33 -17.47
C ARG A 110 -13.59 -10.19 -16.74
N ASP A 111 -13.53 -9.59 -15.56
CA ASP A 111 -14.68 -9.36 -14.69
C ASP A 111 -15.17 -7.93 -14.82
N TYR A 112 -16.44 -7.76 -15.16
CA TYR A 112 -17.15 -6.47 -15.12
C TYR A 112 -18.10 -6.51 -13.94
N GLU A 113 -17.98 -5.50 -13.05
CA GLU A 113 -18.78 -5.41 -11.84
C GLU A 113 -18.99 -3.93 -11.45
N ASN A 114 -19.86 -3.70 -10.50
CA ASN A 114 -20.14 -2.37 -9.96
C ASN A 114 -20.50 -1.35 -11.07
N GLU A 115 -19.94 -0.15 -11.04
CA GLU A 115 -20.22 0.93 -11.99
C GLU A 115 -19.99 0.52 -13.45
N ASN A 116 -19.01 -0.32 -13.73
CA ASN A 116 -18.71 -0.78 -15.09
C ASN A 116 -19.84 -1.69 -15.59
N LEU A 117 -20.30 -2.61 -14.77
CA LEU A 117 -21.42 -3.49 -15.14
C LEU A 117 -22.75 -2.72 -15.22
N ASP A 118 -22.96 -1.79 -14.30
CA ASP A 118 -24.16 -0.91 -14.33
C ASP A 118 -24.23 -0.15 -15.65
N LEU A 119 -23.11 0.40 -16.11
CA LEU A 119 -23.05 1.10 -17.41
C LEU A 119 -23.35 0.15 -18.57
N LEU A 120 -22.83 -1.08 -18.56
CA LEU A 120 -23.15 -2.08 -19.58
C LEU A 120 -24.65 -2.41 -19.61
N TYR A 121 -25.30 -2.49 -18.44
CA TYR A 121 -26.74 -2.69 -18.35
C TYR A 121 -27.53 -1.50 -18.90
N LEU A 122 -27.12 -0.27 -18.62
CA LEU A 122 -27.77 0.94 -19.17
C LEU A 122 -27.66 0.96 -20.68
N LEU A 123 -26.49 0.57 -21.24
CA LEU A 123 -26.29 0.47 -22.70
C LEU A 123 -27.15 -0.63 -23.31
N ALA A 124 -27.25 -1.79 -22.68
CA ALA A 124 -28.10 -2.89 -23.13
C ALA A 124 -29.59 -2.48 -23.11
N LEU A 125 -30.02 -1.77 -22.07
CA LEU A 125 -31.40 -1.26 -21.96
C LEU A 125 -31.69 -0.22 -23.05
N PHE A 126 -30.71 0.66 -23.34
CA PHE A 126 -30.83 1.65 -24.41
C PHE A 126 -31.03 0.95 -25.76
N ILE A 127 -30.21 -0.04 -26.12
CA ILE A 127 -30.34 -0.81 -27.36
C ILE A 127 -31.76 -1.42 -27.46
N ARG A 128 -32.21 -2.06 -26.39
CA ARG A 128 -33.53 -2.72 -26.35
C ARG A 128 -34.66 -1.73 -26.59
N ASN A 129 -34.58 -0.55 -25.96
CA ASN A 129 -35.62 0.49 -26.08
C ASN A 129 -35.62 1.11 -27.46
N ILE A 130 -34.45 1.43 -28.04
CA ILE A 130 -34.40 2.05 -29.38
C ILE A 130 -34.76 1.05 -30.51
N ASP A 131 -34.47 -0.25 -30.32
CA ASP A 131 -34.89 -1.27 -31.34
C ASP A 131 -36.40 -1.32 -31.53
N GLY A 132 -37.18 -0.92 -30.52
CA GLY A 132 -38.63 -0.82 -30.61
C GLY A 132 -39.13 0.25 -31.60
N TYR A 133 -38.30 1.23 -31.97
CA TYR A 133 -38.64 2.28 -32.94
C TYR A 133 -38.41 1.88 -34.40
N LYS A 134 -37.96 0.67 -34.65
CA LYS A 134 -37.58 0.15 -35.98
C LYS A 134 -38.70 0.28 -37.00
N ASN A 135 -39.97 0.17 -36.58
CA ASN A 135 -41.15 0.23 -37.46
C ASN A 135 -41.98 1.49 -37.23
N SER A 136 -41.47 2.49 -36.49
CA SER A 136 -42.23 3.67 -36.08
C SER A 136 -42.46 4.73 -37.19
N LEU A 137 -41.68 4.66 -38.27
CA LEU A 137 -41.76 5.65 -39.36
C LEU A 137 -42.61 5.17 -40.53
N ILE A 138 -43.24 4.02 -40.42
CA ILE A 138 -44.10 3.50 -41.49
C ILE A 138 -45.47 4.16 -41.37
N GLY A 139 -45.62 5.40 -41.88
CA GLY A 139 -46.86 6.08 -42.02
C GLY A 139 -47.13 6.32 -43.49
N LYS A 140 -48.32 5.94 -43.98
CA LYS A 140 -48.70 6.06 -45.42
C LYS A 140 -48.70 7.48 -45.94
N ASP A 141 -48.82 8.49 -45.06
CA ASP A 141 -48.96 9.90 -45.46
C ASP A 141 -47.62 10.62 -45.70
N TYR A 142 -46.46 9.99 -45.40
CA TYR A 142 -45.13 10.60 -45.42
C TYR A 142 -44.08 9.77 -46.17
N GLU A 143 -44.47 8.90 -47.09
CA GLU A 143 -43.58 7.95 -47.81
C GLU A 143 -42.44 8.67 -48.56
N ILE A 144 -42.68 9.84 -49.14
CA ILE A 144 -41.71 10.60 -49.93
C ILE A 144 -40.54 11.08 -49.03
N TYR A 145 -40.86 11.52 -47.81
CA TYR A 145 -39.86 12.06 -46.87
C TYR A 145 -39.25 10.96 -45.99
N ALA A 146 -40.00 9.90 -45.74
CA ALA A 146 -39.64 8.86 -44.79
C ALA A 146 -38.50 7.97 -45.30
N ALA A 147 -38.30 7.81 -46.61
CA ALA A 147 -37.33 6.84 -47.18
C ALA A 147 -35.90 7.10 -46.68
N GLN A 148 -35.37 8.33 -46.84
CA GLN A 148 -33.99 8.67 -46.41
C GLN A 148 -33.85 8.59 -44.89
N PHE A 149 -34.82 9.06 -44.14
CA PHE A 149 -34.79 9.03 -42.67
C PHE A 149 -34.92 7.60 -42.14
N ASN A 150 -35.70 6.75 -42.78
CA ASN A 150 -35.83 5.34 -42.44
C ASN A 150 -34.49 4.59 -42.68
N GLU A 151 -33.87 4.82 -43.81
CA GLU A 151 -32.59 4.20 -44.15
C GLU A 151 -31.52 4.57 -43.09
N TRP A 152 -31.37 5.88 -42.80
CA TRP A 152 -30.44 6.36 -41.76
C TRP A 152 -30.79 5.77 -40.41
N LEU A 153 -32.05 5.74 -40.01
CA LEU A 153 -32.51 5.20 -38.73
C LEU A 153 -32.15 3.70 -38.63
N LEU A 154 -32.50 2.92 -39.64
CA LEU A 154 -32.20 1.50 -39.69
C LEU A 154 -30.67 1.20 -39.59
N LEU A 155 -29.87 1.99 -40.28
CA LEU A 155 -28.39 1.86 -40.20
C LEU A 155 -27.90 2.16 -38.77
N THR A 156 -28.40 3.26 -38.18
CA THR A 156 -28.04 3.67 -36.80
C THR A 156 -28.49 2.61 -35.77
N LEU A 157 -29.70 2.07 -35.87
CA LEU A 157 -30.20 1.05 -34.96
C LEU A 157 -29.43 -0.27 -35.10
N ASN A 158 -29.06 -0.65 -36.32
CA ASN A 158 -28.27 -1.87 -36.54
C ASN A 158 -26.83 -1.72 -36.01
N ALA A 159 -26.21 -0.55 -36.24
CA ALA A 159 -24.88 -0.23 -35.69
C ALA A 159 -24.91 -0.20 -34.17
N GLY A 160 -25.99 0.37 -33.60
CA GLY A 160 -26.19 0.49 -32.16
C GLY A 160 -26.20 -0.84 -31.42
N LYS A 161 -26.50 -1.95 -32.07
CA LYS A 161 -26.46 -3.28 -31.47
C LYS A 161 -25.05 -3.66 -30.99
N SER A 162 -24.01 -3.14 -31.65
CA SER A 162 -22.63 -3.34 -31.25
C SER A 162 -21.95 -2.09 -30.70
N ASP A 163 -22.53 -0.91 -31.00
CA ASP A 163 -21.99 0.38 -30.52
C ASP A 163 -23.12 1.30 -30.07
N PRO A 164 -23.76 1.03 -28.93
CA PRO A 164 -24.82 1.90 -28.41
C PRO A 164 -24.37 3.33 -28.12
N ILE A 165 -23.11 3.55 -27.77
CA ILE A 165 -22.56 4.89 -27.50
C ILE A 165 -22.46 5.67 -28.82
N GLY A 166 -21.97 5.01 -29.88
CA GLY A 166 -21.96 5.61 -31.21
C GLY A 166 -23.36 5.98 -31.66
N ALA A 167 -24.31 5.06 -31.54
CA ALA A 167 -25.72 5.31 -31.89
C ALA A 167 -26.31 6.48 -31.07
N TYR A 168 -26.04 6.55 -29.76
CA TYR A 168 -26.50 7.68 -28.91
C TYR A 168 -25.98 9.02 -29.45
N LYS A 169 -24.68 9.08 -29.79
CA LYS A 169 -24.02 10.27 -30.34
C LYS A 169 -24.57 10.63 -31.74
N ASP A 170 -24.76 9.66 -32.60
CA ASP A 170 -25.31 9.86 -33.94
C ASP A 170 -26.73 10.44 -33.87
N ILE A 171 -27.57 9.90 -32.98
CA ILE A 171 -28.95 10.41 -32.75
C ILE A 171 -28.85 11.86 -32.22
N SER A 172 -27.97 12.12 -31.26
CA SER A 172 -27.78 13.46 -30.69
C SER A 172 -27.34 14.47 -31.77
N ALA A 173 -26.37 14.09 -32.61
CA ALA A 173 -25.87 14.90 -33.72
C ALA A 173 -26.96 15.15 -34.78
N LYS A 174 -27.77 14.12 -35.09
CA LYS A 174 -28.87 14.23 -36.05
C LYS A 174 -29.94 15.25 -35.59
N ILE A 175 -30.29 15.21 -34.28
CA ILE A 175 -31.21 16.20 -33.69
C ILE A 175 -30.64 17.61 -33.85
N LYS A 176 -29.37 17.81 -33.52
CA LYS A 176 -28.71 19.12 -33.65
C LYS A 176 -28.72 19.62 -35.11
N SER A 177 -28.39 18.78 -36.08
CA SER A 177 -28.36 19.13 -37.50
C SER A 177 -29.77 19.49 -38.01
N LEU A 178 -30.79 18.75 -37.61
CA LEU A 178 -32.17 19.01 -38.02
C LEU A 178 -32.74 20.31 -37.40
N LYS A 179 -32.33 20.67 -36.20
CA LYS A 179 -32.76 21.93 -35.54
C LYS A 179 -32.12 23.16 -36.14
N ILE A 180 -30.91 23.05 -36.76
CA ILE A 180 -30.21 24.17 -37.36
C ILE A 180 -30.81 24.56 -38.73
N CYS A 181 -31.30 23.60 -39.50
CA CYS A 181 -31.91 23.85 -40.83
C CYS A 181 -33.30 24.46 -40.68
N SER A 182 -33.46 25.74 -40.98
CA SER A 182 -34.70 26.49 -40.71
C SER A 182 -35.53 26.94 -41.93
N ASP A 183 -34.96 26.91 -43.14
CA ASP A 183 -35.64 27.49 -44.33
C ASP A 183 -36.34 26.41 -45.18
N GLU A 184 -37.48 25.94 -44.68
CA GLU A 184 -38.27 24.95 -45.40
C GLU A 184 -39.68 25.44 -45.60
N LYS A 185 -40.05 25.61 -46.89
CA LYS A 185 -41.37 26.13 -47.32
C LYS A 185 -42.49 25.07 -47.27
N ASP A 186 -42.15 23.76 -47.32
CA ASP A 186 -43.14 22.68 -47.28
C ASP A 186 -43.65 22.40 -45.85
N ILE A 187 -44.93 22.67 -45.62
CA ILE A 187 -45.59 22.50 -44.33
C ILE A 187 -45.59 21.02 -43.92
N LYS A 188 -45.86 20.10 -44.88
CA LYS A 188 -45.88 18.64 -44.57
C LYS A 188 -44.50 18.13 -44.13
N TYR A 189 -43.44 18.62 -44.78
CA TYR A 189 -42.07 18.28 -44.40
C TYR A 189 -41.75 18.81 -43.00
N ARG A 190 -42.18 20.03 -42.67
CA ARG A 190 -41.96 20.61 -41.32
C ARG A 190 -42.65 19.78 -40.21
N ILE A 191 -43.90 19.33 -40.44
CA ILE A 191 -44.61 18.46 -39.50
C ILE A 191 -43.88 17.13 -39.33
N PHE A 192 -43.45 16.50 -40.43
CA PHE A 192 -42.71 15.25 -40.43
C PHE A 192 -41.40 15.41 -39.65
N LYS A 193 -40.65 16.45 -39.95
CA LYS A 193 -39.35 16.76 -39.32
C LYS A 193 -39.53 16.98 -37.80
N THR A 194 -40.56 17.73 -37.38
CA THR A 194 -40.82 17.96 -35.95
C THR A 194 -41.14 16.63 -35.25
N ASN A 195 -41.98 15.79 -35.85
CA ASN A 195 -42.34 14.49 -35.30
C ASN A 195 -41.11 13.56 -35.21
N PHE A 196 -40.25 13.62 -36.22
CA PHE A 196 -39.01 12.83 -36.25
C PHE A 196 -38.02 13.28 -35.14
N ILE A 197 -37.87 14.60 -34.97
CA ILE A 197 -37.02 15.15 -33.85
C ILE A 197 -37.59 14.68 -32.51
N LEU A 198 -38.91 14.80 -32.29
CA LEU A 198 -39.56 14.36 -31.05
C LEU A 198 -39.32 12.86 -30.78
N MET A 199 -39.40 12.04 -31.84
CA MET A 199 -39.10 10.61 -31.74
C MET A 199 -37.65 10.38 -31.35
N LEU A 200 -36.68 11.05 -31.98
CA LEU A 200 -35.26 10.93 -31.66
C LEU A 200 -34.98 11.40 -30.22
N GLU A 201 -35.62 12.47 -29.78
CA GLU A 201 -35.49 12.97 -28.40
C GLU A 201 -36.03 11.92 -27.41
N LYS A 202 -37.15 11.27 -27.70
CA LYS A 202 -37.66 10.15 -26.89
C LYS A 202 -36.67 8.98 -26.84
N MET A 203 -36.01 8.68 -27.96
CA MET A 203 -34.99 7.64 -28.01
C MET A 203 -33.79 7.96 -27.06
N LEU A 204 -33.33 9.22 -27.07
CA LEU A 204 -32.21 9.62 -26.17
C LEU A 204 -32.65 9.65 -24.71
N THR A 205 -33.89 9.98 -24.41
CA THR A 205 -34.36 10.10 -23.02
C THR A 205 -34.98 8.81 -22.47
N CYS A 206 -35.05 7.73 -23.26
CA CYS A 206 -35.59 6.45 -22.79
C CYS A 206 -34.77 5.81 -21.67
N VAL A 207 -33.49 6.21 -21.52
CA VAL A 207 -32.63 5.84 -20.40
C VAL A 207 -31.97 7.13 -19.86
N PRO A 208 -32.67 7.85 -18.95
CA PRO A 208 -32.19 9.18 -18.49
C PRO A 208 -30.77 9.18 -17.90
N LEU A 209 -30.41 8.14 -17.15
CA LEU A 209 -29.11 8.01 -16.52
C LEU A 209 -27.96 7.92 -17.52
N LEU A 210 -28.24 7.50 -18.77
CA LEU A 210 -27.22 7.34 -19.79
C LEU A 210 -26.66 8.70 -20.24
N ALA A 211 -27.50 9.74 -20.29
CA ALA A 211 -27.10 11.10 -20.66
C ALA A 211 -26.07 11.68 -19.67
N GLU A 212 -26.17 11.32 -18.39
CA GLU A 212 -25.26 11.75 -17.34
C GLU A 212 -23.91 11.01 -17.42
N ARG A 213 -23.94 9.77 -17.92
CA ARG A 213 -22.76 8.90 -17.98
C ARG A 213 -21.94 9.10 -19.25
N ILE A 214 -22.60 9.35 -20.40
CA ILE A 214 -21.92 9.57 -21.69
C ILE A 214 -21.56 11.06 -21.83
N LYS A 215 -20.38 11.44 -21.33
CA LYS A 215 -19.90 12.83 -21.42
C LYS A 215 -18.67 12.90 -22.34
N GLY A 216 -18.48 14.05 -22.99
CA GLY A 216 -17.30 14.35 -23.79
C GLY A 216 -17.37 13.88 -25.24
N ASP A 217 -16.33 14.20 -26.00
CA ASP A 217 -16.27 13.99 -27.45
C ASP A 217 -15.57 12.67 -27.85
N MET A 218 -15.27 11.79 -26.90
CA MET A 218 -14.65 10.49 -27.21
C MET A 218 -15.51 9.65 -28.16
N THR A 219 -14.89 8.95 -29.09
CA THR A 219 -15.58 7.97 -29.93
C THR A 219 -16.18 6.84 -29.10
N GLY A 220 -17.13 6.10 -29.65
CA GLY A 220 -17.67 4.92 -28.98
C GLY A 220 -16.58 3.92 -28.61
N LEU A 221 -15.66 3.65 -29.54
CA LEU A 221 -14.55 2.69 -29.33
C LEU A 221 -13.60 3.19 -28.22
N ASP A 222 -13.27 4.46 -28.20
CA ASP A 222 -12.41 5.04 -27.16
C ASP A 222 -13.08 4.94 -25.79
N TYR A 223 -14.41 5.09 -25.76
CA TYR A 223 -15.18 4.94 -24.52
C TYR A 223 -15.07 3.53 -23.96
N TYR A 224 -15.24 2.48 -24.82
CA TYR A 224 -15.10 1.09 -24.42
C TYR A 224 -13.66 0.74 -23.97
N ARG A 225 -12.67 1.42 -24.52
CA ARG A 225 -11.26 1.21 -24.13
C ARG A 225 -10.89 1.92 -22.82
N ASN A 226 -11.39 3.14 -22.64
CA ASN A 226 -10.86 4.05 -21.62
C ASN A 226 -11.79 4.24 -20.42
N VAL A 227 -13.08 4.01 -20.57
CA VAL A 227 -14.05 4.23 -19.50
C VAL A 227 -14.58 2.92 -18.91
N ILE A 228 -14.96 1.95 -19.74
CA ILE A 228 -15.50 0.67 -19.26
C ILE A 228 -14.35 -0.30 -19.03
N LYS A 229 -14.01 -0.51 -17.75
CA LYS A 229 -12.83 -1.28 -17.35
C LYS A 229 -13.23 -2.59 -16.69
N SER A 230 -12.45 -3.62 -16.97
CA SER A 230 -12.60 -4.93 -16.33
C SER A 230 -11.48 -5.16 -15.33
N LEU A 231 -11.79 -5.93 -14.29
CA LEU A 231 -10.79 -6.59 -13.46
C LEU A 231 -10.29 -7.84 -14.22
N VAL A 232 -9.00 -8.01 -14.28
CA VAL A 232 -8.36 -9.09 -15.06
C VAL A 232 -7.66 -10.05 -14.10
N ARG A 233 -7.76 -11.36 -14.38
CA ARG A 233 -6.95 -12.38 -13.72
C ARG A 233 -6.56 -13.47 -14.71
N PRO A 234 -5.33 -13.98 -14.65
CA PRO A 234 -4.97 -15.17 -15.42
C PRO A 234 -5.61 -16.43 -14.81
N GLY A 235 -5.70 -17.51 -15.57
CA GLY A 235 -6.37 -18.74 -15.15
C GLY A 235 -5.76 -19.42 -13.91
N PHE A 236 -4.48 -19.16 -13.63
CA PHE A 236 -3.78 -19.71 -12.47
C PHE A 236 -3.91 -18.87 -11.19
N SER A 237 -4.54 -17.72 -11.26
CA SER A 237 -4.70 -16.81 -10.11
C SER A 237 -6.18 -16.51 -9.85
N THR A 238 -6.51 -16.30 -8.59
CA THR A 238 -7.83 -15.82 -8.17
C THR A 238 -7.83 -14.32 -7.84
N THR A 239 -6.65 -13.71 -7.76
CA THR A 239 -6.49 -12.25 -7.55
C THR A 239 -6.81 -11.49 -8.84
N ARG A 240 -7.61 -10.43 -8.72
CA ARG A 240 -8.05 -9.61 -9.86
C ARG A 240 -7.41 -8.23 -9.79
N ILE A 241 -7.01 -7.69 -10.94
CA ILE A 241 -6.45 -6.33 -11.02
C ILE A 241 -7.12 -5.54 -12.14
N TYR A 242 -7.21 -4.22 -11.98
CA TYR A 242 -7.46 -3.31 -13.10
C TYR A 242 -6.14 -3.11 -13.85
N THR A 243 -6.18 -3.30 -15.18
CA THR A 243 -5.01 -3.17 -16.05
C THR A 243 -4.84 -1.77 -16.64
N ALA A 244 -5.74 -0.84 -16.32
CA ALA A 244 -5.66 0.56 -16.72
C ALA A 244 -6.09 1.44 -15.54
N PRO A 245 -5.43 2.59 -15.31
CA PRO A 245 -5.82 3.48 -14.24
C PRO A 245 -7.19 4.10 -14.51
N PRO A 246 -7.93 4.50 -13.47
CA PRO A 246 -9.19 5.24 -13.65
C PRO A 246 -8.98 6.56 -14.38
N SER A 247 -10.05 7.08 -14.98
CA SER A 247 -10.00 8.35 -15.74
C SER A 247 -9.77 9.58 -14.86
N ASN A 248 -10.05 9.47 -13.55
CA ASN A 248 -9.87 10.54 -12.56
C ASN A 248 -8.48 10.51 -11.91
N THR A 249 -7.45 10.11 -12.64
CA THR A 249 -6.09 10.03 -12.11
C THR A 249 -5.14 11.01 -12.79
N GLU A 250 -4.18 11.52 -12.03
CA GLU A 250 -3.07 12.35 -12.48
C GLU A 250 -1.76 11.63 -12.17
N PHE A 251 -0.86 11.55 -13.14
CA PHE A 251 0.45 10.91 -12.97
C PHE A 251 1.28 11.67 -11.93
N LEU A 252 1.81 10.96 -10.93
CA LEU A 252 2.72 11.52 -9.93
C LEU A 252 4.15 11.03 -10.16
N GLU A 253 4.36 9.72 -10.19
CA GLU A 253 5.70 9.13 -10.22
C GLU A 253 5.65 7.72 -10.77
N ARG A 254 6.74 7.29 -11.40
CA ARG A 254 6.94 5.89 -11.79
C ARG A 254 8.33 5.44 -11.32
N TYR A 255 8.38 4.24 -10.73
CA TYR A 255 9.63 3.62 -10.29
C TYR A 255 9.57 2.10 -10.49
N GLU A 256 10.70 1.45 -10.27
CA GLU A 256 10.85 0.02 -10.48
C GLU A 256 11.21 -0.67 -9.17
N VAL A 257 10.57 -1.83 -8.94
CA VAL A 257 10.79 -2.66 -7.76
C VAL A 257 11.41 -3.98 -8.21
N GLN A 258 12.49 -4.36 -7.54
CA GLN A 258 13.11 -5.67 -7.77
C GLN A 258 12.33 -6.73 -6.98
N ARG A 259 11.76 -7.69 -7.69
CA ARG A 259 11.00 -8.80 -7.10
C ARG A 259 11.94 -9.82 -6.47
N LEU A 260 11.37 -10.72 -5.67
CA LEU A 260 12.12 -11.82 -5.06
C LEU A 260 12.77 -12.74 -6.11
N ASP A 261 12.16 -12.86 -7.28
CA ASP A 261 12.67 -13.66 -8.41
C ASP A 261 13.77 -12.93 -9.21
N GLY A 262 14.17 -11.74 -8.78
CA GLY A 262 15.20 -10.93 -9.43
C GLY A 262 14.70 -10.07 -10.60
N ARG A 263 13.43 -10.18 -10.95
CA ARG A 263 12.85 -9.38 -12.04
C ARG A 263 12.34 -8.04 -11.55
N VAL A 264 12.18 -7.14 -12.49
CA VAL A 264 11.73 -5.78 -12.24
C VAL A 264 10.22 -5.67 -12.45
N MET A 265 9.54 -5.03 -11.49
CA MET A 265 8.12 -4.74 -11.56
C MET A 265 7.92 -3.22 -11.56
N PRO A 266 7.24 -2.65 -12.58
CA PRO A 266 6.97 -1.22 -12.58
C PRO A 266 5.83 -0.88 -11.63
N ILE A 267 6.03 0.18 -10.85
CA ILE A 267 5.01 0.78 -10.00
C ILE A 267 4.75 2.19 -10.51
N THR A 268 3.49 2.58 -10.62
CA THR A 268 3.10 3.95 -10.94
C THR A 268 2.22 4.49 -9.83
N LEU A 269 2.58 5.63 -9.28
CA LEU A 269 1.75 6.35 -8.33
C LEU A 269 0.95 7.41 -9.09
N TYR A 270 -0.36 7.40 -8.90
CA TYR A 270 -1.28 8.41 -9.43
C TYR A 270 -1.95 9.14 -8.28
N GLY A 271 -2.15 10.44 -8.42
CA GLY A 271 -3.05 11.20 -7.56
C GLY A 271 -4.48 11.07 -8.08
N LEU A 272 -5.46 10.98 -7.19
CA LEU A 272 -6.86 11.04 -7.57
C LEU A 272 -7.31 12.49 -7.62
N THR A 273 -8.04 12.87 -8.68
CA THR A 273 -8.44 14.26 -8.90
C THR A 273 -9.72 14.65 -8.15
N ASP A 274 -10.44 13.65 -7.64
CA ASP A 274 -11.73 13.85 -6.95
C ASP A 274 -11.62 13.73 -5.41
N ARG A 275 -10.46 13.31 -4.89
CA ARG A 275 -10.24 13.16 -3.44
C ARG A 275 -8.74 13.12 -3.10
N PRO A 276 -8.37 13.52 -1.88
CA PRO A 276 -6.96 13.56 -1.47
C PRO A 276 -6.43 12.16 -1.14
N GLU A 277 -6.26 11.32 -2.15
CA GLU A 277 -5.79 9.95 -2.04
C GLU A 277 -4.91 9.65 -3.24
N SER A 278 -3.92 8.79 -3.09
CA SER A 278 -3.09 8.31 -4.17
C SER A 278 -3.45 6.86 -4.52
N LEU A 279 -3.14 6.46 -5.75
CA LEU A 279 -3.35 5.11 -6.26
C LEU A 279 -1.97 4.46 -6.52
N TYR A 280 -1.70 3.38 -5.82
CA TYR A 280 -0.56 2.48 -6.06
C TYR A 280 -0.96 1.52 -7.18
N PHE A 281 -0.37 1.69 -8.35
CA PHE A 281 -0.78 0.97 -9.56
C PHE A 281 0.35 0.09 -10.06
N THR A 282 0.08 -1.21 -10.23
CA THR A 282 1.04 -2.16 -10.79
C THR A 282 0.34 -3.21 -11.66
N ILE A 283 1.04 -3.67 -12.67
CA ILE A 283 0.61 -4.80 -13.50
C ILE A 283 1.79 -5.80 -13.54
N PRO A 284 1.74 -6.88 -12.75
CA PRO A 284 2.77 -7.91 -12.84
C PRO A 284 2.84 -8.51 -14.25
N VAL A 285 4.02 -8.96 -14.66
CA VAL A 285 4.26 -9.50 -16.00
C VAL A 285 3.30 -10.65 -16.34
N GLU A 286 2.97 -11.46 -15.37
CA GLU A 286 2.05 -12.60 -15.52
C GLU A 286 0.60 -12.21 -15.76
N TYR A 287 0.28 -10.92 -15.61
CA TYR A 287 -1.07 -10.37 -15.89
C TYR A 287 -1.17 -9.70 -17.26
N ASN A 288 -0.04 -9.47 -17.95
CA ASN A 288 -0.05 -8.66 -19.17
C ASN A 288 0.86 -9.21 -20.30
N ASN A 289 2.06 -9.67 -19.97
CA ASN A 289 3.12 -9.90 -20.96
C ASN A 289 3.48 -11.37 -21.18
N MET A 290 2.62 -12.31 -20.80
CA MET A 290 2.86 -13.74 -21.05
C MET A 290 2.25 -14.18 -22.39
N ARG A 291 2.97 -15.03 -23.10
CA ARG A 291 2.46 -15.66 -24.32
C ARG A 291 1.30 -16.61 -23.98
N PRO A 292 0.27 -16.71 -24.81
CA PRO A 292 -0.85 -17.64 -24.56
C PRO A 292 -0.41 -19.07 -24.25
N ILE A 293 0.63 -19.55 -24.93
CA ILE A 293 1.12 -20.93 -24.72
C ILE A 293 1.76 -21.09 -23.31
N GLU A 294 2.42 -20.07 -22.79
CA GLU A 294 2.98 -20.08 -21.44
C GLU A 294 1.88 -20.17 -20.38
N LEU A 295 0.80 -19.40 -20.58
CA LEU A 295 -0.37 -19.45 -19.70
C LEU A 295 -1.03 -20.84 -19.69
N GLU A 296 -1.14 -21.45 -20.87
CA GLU A 296 -1.68 -22.82 -21.01
C GLU A 296 -0.79 -23.84 -20.28
N ILE A 297 0.53 -23.72 -20.39
CA ILE A 297 1.49 -24.59 -19.73
C ILE A 297 1.32 -24.49 -18.21
N ILE A 298 1.33 -23.26 -17.66
CA ILE A 298 1.17 -23.04 -16.20
C ILE A 298 -0.17 -23.64 -15.73
N GLU A 299 -1.27 -23.37 -16.44
CA GLU A 299 -2.59 -23.86 -16.05
C GLU A 299 -2.65 -25.39 -16.09
N SER A 300 -2.06 -26.01 -17.10
CA SER A 300 -1.97 -27.47 -17.23
C SER A 300 -1.17 -28.09 -16.08
N VAL A 301 0.02 -27.55 -15.81
CA VAL A 301 0.90 -28.04 -14.73
C VAL A 301 0.24 -27.81 -13.36
N ARG A 302 -0.39 -26.66 -13.13
CA ARG A 302 -1.12 -26.38 -11.88
C ARG A 302 -2.21 -27.43 -11.62
N LYS A 303 -2.99 -27.77 -12.64
CA LYS A 303 -4.04 -28.79 -12.52
C LYS A 303 -3.46 -30.18 -12.20
N LYS A 304 -2.30 -30.52 -12.77
CA LYS A 304 -1.59 -31.77 -12.46
C LYS A 304 -1.09 -31.79 -11.02
N LEU A 305 -0.50 -30.68 -10.55
CA LEU A 305 0.00 -30.53 -9.18
C LEU A 305 -1.13 -30.63 -8.15
N MET A 306 -2.29 -30.06 -8.42
CA MET A 306 -3.46 -30.15 -7.53
C MET A 306 -3.95 -31.58 -7.35
N ARG A 307 -3.75 -32.46 -8.35
CA ARG A 307 -4.12 -33.87 -8.28
C ARG A 307 -3.07 -34.72 -7.55
N HIS A 308 -1.82 -34.25 -7.53
CA HIS A 308 -0.71 -34.89 -6.82
C HIS A 308 -0.51 -34.23 -5.46
N ARG A 309 -1.08 -34.82 -4.40
CA ARG A 309 -0.80 -34.38 -3.02
C ARG A 309 0.45 -35.14 -2.54
N PRO A 310 1.59 -34.48 -2.40
CA PRO A 310 2.76 -35.14 -1.83
C PRO A 310 2.48 -35.50 -0.37
N LYS A 311 2.74 -36.75 -0.01
CA LYS A 311 2.46 -37.27 1.35
C LYS A 311 3.48 -36.81 2.40
N ASP A 312 4.63 -36.29 1.97
CA ASP A 312 5.80 -36.09 2.81
C ASP A 312 6.29 -34.64 2.93
N ILE A 313 5.45 -33.65 2.62
CA ILE A 313 5.87 -32.23 2.75
C ILE A 313 5.36 -31.66 4.06
N ASN A 314 6.29 -31.15 4.87
CA ASN A 314 5.96 -30.33 6.01
C ASN A 314 5.61 -28.91 5.53
N LEU A 315 4.32 -28.63 5.37
CA LEU A 315 3.81 -27.33 4.89
C LEU A 315 4.11 -26.19 5.90
N ALA A 316 4.54 -26.54 7.12
CA ALA A 316 4.96 -25.54 8.11
C ALA A 316 6.30 -24.89 7.76
N ASP A 317 7.14 -25.57 6.95
CA ASP A 317 8.39 -25.00 6.47
C ASP A 317 8.16 -24.40 5.08
N SER A 318 7.90 -23.10 5.04
CA SER A 318 7.55 -22.37 3.80
C SER A 318 8.68 -22.37 2.76
N SER A 319 9.94 -22.30 3.21
CA SER A 319 11.09 -22.26 2.30
C SER A 319 11.30 -23.62 1.61
N ASN A 320 11.25 -24.69 2.37
CA ASN A 320 11.37 -26.06 1.83
C ASN A 320 10.19 -26.41 0.91
N SER A 321 9.00 -25.98 1.27
CA SER A 321 7.80 -26.19 0.43
C SER A 321 7.95 -25.46 -0.90
N ARG A 322 8.38 -24.21 -0.89
CA ARG A 322 8.57 -23.42 -2.12
C ARG A 322 9.65 -24.05 -3.02
N GLU A 323 10.80 -24.42 -2.46
CA GLU A 323 11.90 -25.04 -3.19
C GLU A 323 11.45 -26.37 -3.82
N TYR A 324 10.72 -27.18 -3.11
CA TYR A 324 10.14 -28.43 -3.61
C TYR A 324 9.21 -28.18 -4.81
N PHE A 325 8.27 -27.24 -4.67
CA PHE A 325 7.34 -26.91 -5.76
C PHE A 325 8.06 -26.27 -6.95
N MET A 326 9.12 -25.50 -6.71
CA MET A 326 9.96 -24.97 -7.79
C MET A 326 10.63 -26.11 -8.58
N ARG A 327 11.23 -27.08 -7.90
CA ARG A 327 11.92 -28.22 -8.53
C ARG A 327 10.93 -29.10 -9.32
N LEU A 328 9.82 -29.47 -8.71
CA LEU A 328 8.78 -30.25 -9.35
C LEU A 328 8.16 -29.48 -10.53
N GLY A 329 7.92 -28.20 -10.33
CA GLY A 329 7.40 -27.31 -11.36
C GLY A 329 8.31 -27.23 -12.58
N LYS A 330 9.63 -27.09 -12.39
CA LYS A 330 10.61 -27.08 -13.49
C LYS A 330 10.52 -28.35 -14.34
N GLN A 331 10.45 -29.51 -13.68
CA GLN A 331 10.32 -30.80 -14.37
C GLN A 331 9.02 -30.82 -15.17
N MET A 332 7.89 -30.57 -14.56
CA MET A 332 6.57 -30.68 -15.20
C MET A 332 6.38 -29.65 -16.31
N ILE A 333 6.90 -28.43 -16.14
CA ILE A 333 6.86 -27.36 -17.17
C ILE A 333 7.70 -27.78 -18.37
N SER A 334 8.89 -28.35 -18.16
CA SER A 334 9.74 -28.88 -19.25
C SER A 334 9.01 -29.98 -20.03
N GLU A 335 8.42 -30.96 -19.33
CA GLU A 335 7.64 -32.04 -19.93
C GLU A 335 6.45 -31.53 -20.74
N GLU A 336 5.71 -30.57 -20.19
CA GLU A 336 4.55 -29.97 -20.87
C GLU A 336 4.98 -29.17 -22.11
N GLY A 337 6.10 -28.43 -22.01
CA GLY A 337 6.69 -27.72 -23.15
C GLY A 337 7.02 -28.66 -24.31
N ILE A 338 7.69 -29.79 -24.01
CA ILE A 338 8.02 -30.83 -25.01
C ILE A 338 6.73 -31.38 -25.62
N SER A 339 5.73 -31.69 -24.80
CA SER A 339 4.43 -32.22 -25.25
C SER A 339 3.74 -31.24 -26.22
N LYS A 340 3.91 -29.94 -26.04
CA LYS A 340 3.34 -28.89 -26.92
C LYS A 340 4.31 -28.47 -28.05
N LYS A 341 5.40 -29.21 -28.24
CA LYS A 341 6.43 -28.93 -29.25
C LYS A 341 7.07 -27.55 -29.15
N LEU A 342 7.17 -27.03 -27.91
CA LEU A 342 7.77 -25.74 -27.59
C LEU A 342 9.12 -25.94 -26.91
N LYS A 343 10.19 -25.38 -27.47
CA LYS A 343 11.50 -25.36 -26.84
C LYS A 343 11.54 -24.16 -25.87
N LEU A 344 11.45 -24.45 -24.57
CA LEU A 344 11.60 -23.47 -23.52
C LEU A 344 13.08 -23.35 -23.13
N THR A 345 13.56 -22.15 -22.97
CA THR A 345 14.92 -21.92 -22.43
C THR A 345 14.93 -22.21 -20.92
N PRO A 346 16.09 -22.49 -20.32
CA PRO A 346 16.19 -22.66 -18.86
C PRO A 346 15.64 -21.47 -18.07
N ASP A 347 15.85 -20.25 -18.56
CA ASP A 347 15.32 -19.02 -17.92
C ASP A 347 13.79 -18.96 -17.98
N GLU A 348 13.21 -19.33 -19.10
CA GLU A 348 11.74 -19.41 -19.25
C GLU A 348 11.17 -20.49 -18.31
N ILE A 349 11.80 -21.64 -18.21
CA ILE A 349 11.38 -22.72 -17.30
C ILE A 349 11.45 -22.23 -15.85
N HIS A 350 12.53 -21.54 -15.48
CA HIS A 350 12.70 -20.97 -14.15
C HIS A 350 11.60 -19.93 -13.84
N MET A 351 11.36 -19.02 -14.79
CA MET A 351 10.30 -18.00 -14.68
C MET A 351 8.92 -18.61 -14.44
N LEU A 352 8.54 -19.56 -15.29
CA LEU A 352 7.22 -20.19 -15.22
C LEU A 352 7.08 -20.98 -13.91
N SER A 353 8.17 -21.61 -13.44
CA SER A 353 8.19 -22.36 -12.18
C SER A 353 8.03 -21.44 -10.97
N ASP A 354 8.67 -20.28 -10.99
CA ASP A 354 8.54 -19.30 -9.93
C ASP A 354 7.11 -18.73 -9.84
N ILE A 355 6.52 -18.42 -11.00
CA ILE A 355 5.12 -17.97 -11.07
C ILE A 355 4.21 -19.06 -10.50
N LEU A 356 4.43 -20.31 -10.91
CA LEU A 356 3.64 -21.45 -10.44
C LEU A 356 3.73 -21.59 -8.90
N ALA A 357 4.95 -21.55 -8.33
CA ALA A 357 5.16 -21.65 -6.88
C ALA A 357 4.54 -20.48 -6.13
N LYS A 358 4.69 -19.27 -6.65
CA LYS A 358 4.14 -18.02 -6.08
C LYS A 358 2.61 -18.09 -5.91
N TYR A 359 1.90 -18.64 -6.92
CA TYR A 359 0.44 -18.73 -6.90
C TYR A 359 -0.11 -20.06 -6.36
N THR A 360 0.77 -21.03 -6.03
CA THR A 360 0.35 -22.31 -5.40
C THR A 360 0.70 -22.35 -3.90
N THR A 361 1.94 -22.05 -3.54
CA THR A 361 2.43 -22.12 -2.15
C THR A 361 2.72 -20.75 -1.53
N GLY A 362 2.89 -19.71 -2.35
CA GLY A 362 3.18 -18.35 -1.92
C GLY A 362 1.94 -17.51 -1.66
N PHE A 363 2.14 -16.21 -1.55
CA PHE A 363 1.09 -15.23 -1.29
C PHE A 363 0.68 -14.47 -2.55
N GLY A 364 1.02 -15.00 -3.74
CA GLY A 364 0.63 -14.41 -5.01
C GLY A 364 1.18 -12.99 -5.18
N ILE A 365 0.33 -12.10 -5.67
CA ILE A 365 0.70 -10.71 -5.95
C ILE A 365 1.13 -9.93 -4.69
N LEU A 366 0.70 -10.36 -3.49
CA LEU A 366 1.14 -9.73 -2.24
C LEU A 366 2.66 -9.82 -2.07
N GLU A 367 3.30 -10.88 -2.57
CA GLU A 367 4.76 -11.00 -2.52
C GLU A 367 5.45 -9.84 -3.26
N ASP A 368 4.87 -9.44 -4.39
CA ASP A 368 5.40 -8.32 -5.18
C ASP A 368 5.27 -7.00 -4.43
N VAL A 369 4.11 -6.75 -3.83
CA VAL A 369 3.87 -5.54 -3.04
C VAL A 369 4.78 -5.50 -1.81
N LEU A 370 4.96 -6.65 -1.14
CA LEU A 370 5.84 -6.76 0.03
C LEU A 370 7.33 -6.66 -0.35
N SER A 371 7.68 -6.87 -1.62
CA SER A 371 9.06 -6.68 -2.12
C SER A 371 9.42 -5.20 -2.30
N ASP A 372 8.43 -4.32 -2.41
CA ASP A 372 8.67 -2.88 -2.58
C ASP A 372 9.17 -2.27 -1.27
N GLU A 373 10.41 -1.79 -1.28
CA GLU A 373 11.07 -1.21 -0.09
C GLU A 373 10.41 0.08 0.40
N ARG A 374 9.67 0.79 -0.48
CA ARG A 374 8.96 2.02 -0.13
C ARG A 374 7.64 1.74 0.60
N VAL A 375 7.14 0.51 0.50
CA VAL A 375 5.91 0.08 1.19
C VAL A 375 6.24 -0.26 2.64
N SER A 376 5.57 0.38 3.59
CA SER A 376 5.70 0.09 5.02
C SER A 376 4.58 -0.81 5.54
N ASP A 377 3.36 -0.61 5.05
CA ASP A 377 2.19 -1.36 5.51
C ASP A 377 1.30 -1.73 4.33
N VAL A 378 0.65 -2.90 4.44
CA VAL A 378 -0.38 -3.35 3.49
C VAL A 378 -1.59 -3.81 4.31
N TYR A 379 -2.75 -3.30 3.97
CA TYR A 379 -4.00 -3.65 4.66
C TYR A 379 -4.98 -4.31 3.69
N VAL A 380 -5.58 -5.40 4.14
CA VAL A 380 -6.67 -6.08 3.45
C VAL A 380 -7.92 -5.94 4.31
N ASN A 381 -8.81 -5.06 3.89
CA ASN A 381 -10.07 -4.81 4.60
C ASN A 381 -11.16 -5.75 4.09
N SER A 382 -11.97 -6.29 5.01
CA SER A 382 -13.09 -7.15 4.64
C SER A 382 -14.34 -6.32 4.25
N PRO A 383 -15.14 -6.77 3.28
CA PRO A 383 -14.92 -7.90 2.37
C PRO A 383 -13.87 -7.57 1.30
N ALA A 384 -12.91 -8.47 1.11
CA ALA A 384 -11.74 -8.23 0.25
C ALA A 384 -12.09 -8.16 -1.25
N ASP A 385 -13.20 -8.77 -1.65
CA ASP A 385 -13.62 -8.80 -3.07
C ASP A 385 -14.14 -7.46 -3.58
N ILE A 386 -14.54 -6.56 -2.68
CA ILE A 386 -15.02 -5.20 -3.04
C ILE A 386 -14.06 -4.10 -2.59
N ASN A 387 -13.16 -4.40 -1.65
CA ASN A 387 -12.16 -3.45 -1.16
C ASN A 387 -10.79 -3.80 -1.77
N PRO A 388 -10.18 -2.87 -2.53
CA PRO A 388 -8.80 -3.11 -2.99
C PRO A 388 -7.85 -3.17 -1.80
N ILE A 389 -6.69 -3.77 -1.98
CA ILE A 389 -5.66 -3.71 -0.94
C ILE A 389 -5.21 -2.25 -0.78
N HIS A 390 -4.98 -1.88 0.46
CA HIS A 390 -4.56 -0.54 0.87
C HIS A 390 -3.06 -0.60 1.18
N VAL A 391 -2.29 0.32 0.64
CA VAL A 391 -0.82 0.28 0.70
C VAL A 391 -0.31 1.61 1.24
N VAL A 392 0.63 1.57 2.18
CA VAL A 392 1.28 2.78 2.70
C VAL A 392 2.66 2.88 2.05
N VAL A 393 2.88 3.93 1.25
CA VAL A 393 4.12 4.16 0.49
C VAL A 393 4.77 5.44 1.00
N ASP A 394 5.99 5.33 1.55
CA ASP A 394 6.71 6.47 2.15
C ASP A 394 5.88 7.23 3.20
N GLY A 395 4.99 6.53 3.89
CA GLY A 395 4.10 7.10 4.90
C GLY A 395 2.80 7.70 4.37
N GLU A 396 2.59 7.69 3.05
CA GLU A 396 1.34 8.16 2.42
C GLU A 396 0.42 6.98 2.12
N GLU A 397 -0.84 7.14 2.48
CA GLU A 397 -1.85 6.09 2.31
C GLU A 397 -2.38 6.07 0.88
N CYS A 398 -2.34 4.89 0.24
CA CYS A 398 -2.74 4.69 -1.15
C CYS A 398 -3.74 3.54 -1.25
N SER A 399 -4.76 3.70 -2.08
CA SER A 399 -5.50 2.54 -2.58
C SER A 399 -4.69 1.88 -3.70
N SER A 400 -5.08 0.68 -4.12
CA SER A 400 -4.40 -0.03 -5.20
C SER A 400 -5.37 -0.48 -6.28
N ASN A 401 -4.82 -1.02 -7.37
CA ASN A 401 -5.62 -1.66 -8.43
C ASN A 401 -5.82 -3.16 -8.20
N ILE A 402 -5.51 -3.67 -6.99
CA ILE A 402 -5.47 -5.11 -6.68
C ILE A 402 -6.66 -5.49 -5.78
N TYR A 403 -7.43 -6.50 -6.19
CA TYR A 403 -8.60 -7.02 -5.49
C TYR A 403 -8.39 -8.52 -5.21
N LEU A 404 -8.28 -8.87 -3.93
CA LEU A 404 -8.17 -10.28 -3.52
C LEU A 404 -9.56 -10.94 -3.58
N SER A 405 -9.57 -12.22 -3.91
CA SER A 405 -10.79 -13.02 -3.87
C SER A 405 -10.97 -13.66 -2.49
N GLN A 406 -12.14 -14.22 -2.23
CA GLN A 406 -12.36 -15.01 -1.02
C GLN A 406 -11.41 -16.22 -0.98
N ASP A 407 -11.13 -16.83 -2.14
CA ASP A 407 -10.17 -17.96 -2.23
C ASP A 407 -8.75 -17.54 -1.84
N ASP A 408 -8.32 -16.30 -2.20
CA ASP A 408 -7.03 -15.76 -1.76
C ASP A 408 -6.99 -15.61 -0.24
N ILE A 409 -8.06 -15.05 0.33
CA ILE A 409 -8.21 -14.80 1.78
C ILE A 409 -8.13 -16.12 2.55
N ASP A 410 -8.88 -17.14 2.11
CA ASP A 410 -8.93 -18.45 2.76
C ASP A 410 -7.61 -19.23 2.63
N SER A 411 -6.94 -19.06 1.49
CA SER A 411 -5.62 -19.66 1.26
C SER A 411 -4.55 -19.03 2.15
N MET A 412 -4.58 -17.70 2.28
CA MET A 412 -3.63 -16.97 3.13
C MET A 412 -3.72 -17.42 4.59
N ILE A 413 -4.92 -17.44 5.17
CA ILE A 413 -5.06 -17.84 6.59
C ILE A 413 -4.65 -19.31 6.78
N THR A 414 -4.94 -20.18 5.83
CA THR A 414 -4.54 -21.59 5.89
C THR A 414 -3.01 -21.72 5.95
N ARG A 415 -2.30 -20.94 5.12
CA ARG A 415 -0.83 -20.92 5.13
C ARG A 415 -0.26 -20.33 6.42
N LEU A 416 -0.83 -19.20 6.88
CA LEU A 416 -0.37 -18.54 8.09
C LEU A 416 -0.56 -19.46 9.32
N ARG A 417 -1.67 -20.19 9.39
CA ARG A 417 -1.90 -21.19 10.45
C ARG A 417 -0.87 -22.32 10.39
N ALA A 418 -0.57 -22.82 9.19
CA ALA A 418 0.42 -23.87 9.00
C ALA A 418 1.82 -23.43 9.42
N ILE A 419 2.22 -22.21 9.02
CA ILE A 419 3.55 -21.66 9.35
C ILE A 419 3.67 -21.37 10.84
N SER A 420 2.65 -20.76 11.47
CA SER A 420 2.70 -20.35 12.88
C SER A 420 2.48 -21.50 13.86
N GLY A 421 1.76 -22.54 13.43
CA GLY A 421 1.29 -23.60 14.32
C GLY A 421 0.23 -23.15 15.33
N ARG A 422 -0.29 -21.94 15.20
CA ARG A 422 -1.22 -21.33 16.13
C ARG A 422 -2.68 -21.60 15.74
N PRO A 423 -3.58 -21.83 16.71
CA PRO A 423 -5.00 -21.96 16.41
C PRO A 423 -5.58 -20.61 15.98
N PHE A 424 -6.47 -20.65 14.99
CA PHE A 424 -7.22 -19.48 14.54
C PHE A 424 -8.63 -19.92 14.16
N GLY A 425 -9.62 -19.19 14.63
CA GLY A 425 -11.04 -19.47 14.40
C GLY A 425 -11.89 -18.67 15.39
N GLU A 426 -13.16 -18.97 15.49
CA GLU A 426 -14.12 -18.24 16.35
C GLU A 426 -13.66 -18.13 17.81
N ALA A 427 -13.03 -19.17 18.34
CA ALA A 427 -12.51 -19.19 19.72
C ALA A 427 -11.21 -18.37 19.86
N ASN A 428 -10.46 -18.19 18.78
CA ASN A 428 -9.21 -17.45 18.73
C ASN A 428 -9.23 -16.58 17.45
N PRO A 429 -9.98 -15.47 17.46
CA PRO A 429 -10.20 -14.69 16.23
C PRO A 429 -9.06 -13.76 15.84
N VAL A 430 -7.92 -13.85 16.52
CA VAL A 430 -6.74 -13.04 16.23
C VAL A 430 -5.53 -13.95 16.01
N LEU A 431 -4.77 -13.70 14.95
CA LEU A 431 -3.50 -14.37 14.67
C LEU A 431 -2.44 -13.31 14.44
N ASP A 432 -1.42 -13.28 15.28
CA ASP A 432 -0.24 -12.43 15.12
C ASP A 432 0.98 -13.31 14.87
N MET A 433 1.76 -13.01 13.86
CA MET A 433 3.00 -13.76 13.57
C MET A 433 3.95 -12.95 12.70
N ASP A 434 5.20 -13.40 12.66
CA ASP A 434 6.19 -12.86 11.74
C ASP A 434 6.36 -13.78 10.54
N LEU A 435 6.54 -13.16 9.36
CA LEU A 435 6.94 -13.81 8.11
C LEU A 435 8.39 -13.40 7.82
N PRO A 436 9.38 -14.16 8.29
CA PRO A 436 10.80 -13.79 8.11
C PRO A 436 11.20 -13.66 6.65
N GLU A 437 10.63 -14.47 5.77
CA GLU A 437 10.87 -14.47 4.32
C GLU A 437 10.64 -13.08 3.70
N PHE A 438 9.64 -12.34 4.22
CA PHE A 438 9.29 -11.00 3.74
C PHE A 438 9.66 -9.89 4.72
N LYS A 439 10.30 -10.24 5.84
CA LYS A 439 10.61 -9.32 6.95
C LYS A 439 9.37 -8.51 7.35
N THR A 440 8.27 -9.23 7.56
CA THR A 440 6.93 -8.64 7.75
C THR A 440 6.23 -9.28 8.93
N ARG A 441 5.64 -8.45 9.78
CA ARG A 441 4.68 -8.91 10.80
C ARG A 441 3.29 -8.92 10.18
N VAL A 442 2.54 -10.00 10.44
CA VAL A 442 1.17 -10.15 9.95
C VAL A 442 0.23 -10.28 11.14
N SER A 443 -0.80 -9.46 11.15
CA SER A 443 -1.92 -9.55 12.09
C SER A 443 -3.18 -9.85 11.30
N VAL A 444 -3.94 -10.88 11.74
CA VAL A 444 -5.19 -11.28 11.09
C VAL A 444 -6.31 -11.25 12.13
N ILE A 445 -7.44 -10.72 11.73
CA ILE A 445 -8.67 -10.79 12.56
C ILE A 445 -9.78 -11.46 11.76
N GLY A 446 -10.59 -12.23 12.47
CA GLY A 446 -11.73 -12.94 11.88
C GLY A 446 -12.98 -12.85 12.78
N ASP A 447 -13.97 -13.66 12.45
CA ASP A 447 -15.23 -13.74 13.21
C ASP A 447 -14.95 -14.27 14.63
N PRO A 448 -15.58 -13.66 15.65
CA PRO A 448 -16.55 -12.56 15.68
C PRO A 448 -15.99 -11.13 15.64
N UNK A 449 -14.65 -11.00 15.50
CA UNK A 449 -14.13 -9.90 15.44
C UNK A 449 -14.40 -9.20 14.37
N SER A 450 -14.36 -9.72 13.22
CA SER A 450 -14.61 -9.15 11.87
C SER A 450 -15.78 -9.91 11.18
N SER A 451 -16.98 -9.41 11.30
CA SER A 451 -18.20 -10.03 10.73
C SER A 451 -18.27 -9.98 9.19
N GLY A 452 -17.51 -9.10 8.53
CA GLY A 452 -17.42 -9.00 7.08
C GLY A 452 -16.49 -10.01 6.42
N GLY A 453 -15.80 -10.83 7.21
CA GLY A 453 -14.77 -11.75 6.74
C GLY A 453 -13.42 -11.45 7.36
N LEU A 454 -12.38 -12.13 6.92
CA LEU A 454 -11.02 -11.94 7.44
C LEU A 454 -10.43 -10.61 6.97
N ALA A 455 -9.75 -9.93 7.87
CA ALA A 455 -8.96 -8.74 7.56
C ALA A 455 -7.49 -8.96 7.97
N TYR A 456 -6.57 -8.37 7.20
CA TYR A 456 -5.13 -8.57 7.37
C TYR A 456 -4.42 -7.23 7.44
N ALA A 457 -3.43 -7.16 8.31
CA ALA A 457 -2.47 -6.06 8.36
C ALA A 457 -1.06 -6.63 8.26
N PHE A 458 -0.33 -6.24 7.24
CA PHE A 458 1.06 -6.59 7.03
C PHE A 458 1.90 -5.35 7.33
N ARG A 459 2.80 -5.44 8.30
CA ARG A 459 3.75 -4.37 8.65
C ARG A 459 5.17 -4.83 8.37
N LYS A 460 5.82 -4.15 7.45
CA LYS A 460 7.19 -4.50 7.03
C LYS A 460 8.22 -3.94 8.02
N HIS A 461 9.25 -4.71 8.27
CA HIS A 461 10.43 -4.26 9.02
C HIS A 461 11.44 -3.65 8.05
N ALA A 462 12.19 -2.65 8.51
CA ALA A 462 13.21 -2.02 7.69
C ALA A 462 14.29 -3.04 7.31
N ARG A 463 14.62 -3.15 6.03
CA ARG A 463 15.69 -4.03 5.54
C ARG A 463 17.05 -3.42 5.82
N ASN A 464 17.23 -2.15 5.48
CA ASN A 464 18.47 -1.42 5.67
C ASN A 464 18.33 -0.45 6.83
N PRO A 465 19.35 -0.36 7.71
CA PRO A 465 19.30 0.61 8.81
C PRO A 465 19.22 2.03 8.28
N TRP A 466 18.36 2.84 8.90
CA TRP A 466 18.34 4.27 8.67
C TRP A 466 19.61 4.90 9.23
N THR A 467 20.02 6.04 8.68
CA THR A 467 21.21 6.79 9.10
C THR A 467 20.83 8.22 9.44
N LEU A 468 21.64 8.89 10.28
CA LEU A 468 21.42 10.29 10.60
C LEU A 468 21.46 11.19 9.34
N PRO A 469 22.43 11.03 8.41
CA PRO A 469 22.40 11.81 7.16
C PRO A 469 21.14 11.60 6.33
N LYS A 470 20.59 10.38 6.29
CA LYS A 470 19.35 10.09 5.59
C LYS A 470 18.16 10.80 6.25
N LEU A 471 18.14 10.84 7.60
CA LEU A 471 17.11 11.60 8.35
C LEU A 471 17.22 13.11 8.12
N ILE A 472 18.44 13.64 7.93
CA ILE A 472 18.64 15.05 7.55
C ILE A 472 17.99 15.32 6.19
N ASN A 473 18.22 14.45 5.21
CA ASN A 473 17.71 14.62 3.84
C ASN A 473 16.18 14.55 3.76
N THR A 474 15.53 13.78 4.64
CA THR A 474 14.07 13.75 4.74
C THR A 474 13.48 14.94 5.54
N GLY A 475 14.35 15.76 6.16
CA GLY A 475 13.94 16.86 7.00
C GLY A 475 13.52 16.44 8.41
N SER A 476 13.69 15.18 8.77
CA SER A 476 13.28 14.66 10.09
C SER A 476 14.08 15.27 11.23
N ILE A 477 15.37 15.55 10.99
CA ILE A 477 16.28 16.25 11.94
C ILE A 477 17.11 17.27 11.18
N THR A 478 17.71 18.21 11.94
CA THR A 478 18.68 19.17 11.42
C THR A 478 20.10 18.59 11.54
N PRO A 479 21.10 19.12 10.80
CA PRO A 479 22.48 18.74 11.00
C PRO A 479 22.97 18.93 12.44
N LEU A 480 22.58 20.01 13.12
CA LEU A 480 22.96 20.24 14.52
C LEU A 480 22.39 19.17 15.45
N ALA A 481 21.11 18.78 15.24
CA ALA A 481 20.50 17.69 16.00
C ALA A 481 21.24 16.36 15.76
N ALA A 482 21.64 16.08 14.52
CA ALA A 482 22.42 14.88 14.20
C ALA A 482 23.78 14.88 14.90
N GLY A 483 24.44 16.02 14.92
CA GLY A 483 25.70 16.19 15.64
C GLY A 483 25.56 15.96 17.15
N LEU A 484 24.53 16.56 17.75
CA LEU A 484 24.19 16.37 19.17
C LEU A 484 23.92 14.89 19.48
N LEU A 485 23.06 14.25 18.69
CA LEU A 485 22.70 12.82 18.88
C LEU A 485 23.92 11.91 18.74
N SER A 486 24.78 12.17 17.75
CA SER A 486 26.05 11.45 17.59
C SER A 486 26.95 11.59 18.84
N PHE A 487 27.04 12.81 19.37
CA PHE A 487 27.82 13.10 20.59
C PHE A 487 27.25 12.37 21.82
N LEU A 488 25.91 12.36 21.97
CA LEU A 488 25.24 11.67 23.09
C LEU A 488 25.43 10.14 23.00
N MET A 489 25.38 9.58 21.80
CA MET A 489 25.58 8.14 21.59
C MET A 489 27.02 7.70 21.91
N ASP A 490 27.98 8.46 21.46
CA ASP A 490 29.39 8.24 21.77
C ASP A 490 29.65 8.43 23.30
N GLY A 491 28.96 9.36 23.92
CA GLY A 491 28.99 9.61 25.37
C GLY A 491 28.31 8.51 26.19
N GLN A 492 27.76 7.50 25.56
CA GLN A 492 27.09 6.36 26.19
C GLN A 492 25.91 6.77 27.11
N CYS A 493 25.12 7.73 26.64
CA CYS A 493 23.93 8.20 27.35
C CYS A 493 22.79 7.18 27.28
N SER A 494 21.97 7.16 28.33
CA SER A 494 20.71 6.43 28.36
C SER A 494 19.61 7.29 27.75
N ILE A 495 19.05 6.87 26.62
CA ILE A 495 18.13 7.68 25.79
C ILE A 495 16.83 6.92 25.57
N LEU A 496 15.70 7.59 25.76
CA LEU A 496 14.39 7.09 25.36
C LEU A 496 13.94 7.82 24.09
N VAL A 497 13.60 7.04 23.06
CA VAL A 497 13.03 7.55 21.80
C VAL A 497 11.52 7.41 21.89
N ALA A 498 10.82 8.52 22.00
CA ALA A 498 9.36 8.55 22.20
C ALA A 498 8.64 8.93 20.92
N GLY A 499 7.37 8.58 20.82
CA GLY A 499 6.52 8.95 19.69
C GLY A 499 5.29 8.09 19.57
N GLY A 500 4.38 8.50 18.71
CA GLY A 500 3.18 7.73 18.36
C GLY A 500 3.46 6.58 17.39
N VAL A 501 2.41 5.87 17.01
CA VAL A 501 2.49 4.82 15.99
C VAL A 501 2.89 5.46 14.65
N GLY A 502 3.85 4.86 13.96
CA GLY A 502 4.30 5.33 12.64
C GLY A 502 5.11 6.62 12.64
N SER A 503 5.51 7.15 13.81
CA SER A 503 6.28 8.41 13.93
C SER A 503 7.76 8.28 13.56
N GLY A 504 8.27 7.05 13.32
CA GLY A 504 9.65 6.82 12.95
C GLY A 504 10.59 6.49 14.11
N LYS A 505 10.08 6.08 15.26
CA LYS A 505 10.88 5.71 16.45
C LYS A 505 11.95 4.67 16.11
N THR A 506 11.55 3.58 15.47
CA THR A 506 12.46 2.47 15.10
C THR A 506 13.51 2.92 14.09
N SER A 507 13.12 3.75 13.11
CA SER A 507 14.07 4.32 12.14
C SER A 507 15.10 5.20 12.82
N LEU A 508 14.67 6.04 13.76
CA LEU A 508 15.58 6.89 14.54
C LEU A 508 16.48 6.02 15.44
N LEU A 509 15.92 5.01 16.10
CA LEU A 509 16.71 4.07 16.91
C LEU A 509 17.80 3.39 16.06
N CYS A 510 17.46 2.91 14.85
CA CYS A 510 18.44 2.32 13.92
C CYS A 510 19.58 3.30 13.60
N ALA A 511 19.21 4.56 13.33
CA ALA A 511 20.20 5.60 13.02
C ALA A 511 21.13 5.86 14.22
N LEU A 512 20.57 5.87 15.43
CA LEU A 512 21.35 6.04 16.65
C LEU A 512 22.32 4.87 16.92
N LEU A 513 21.91 3.63 16.62
CA LEU A 513 22.77 2.46 16.78
C LEU A 513 24.04 2.54 15.91
N LEU A 514 23.95 3.16 14.74
CA LEU A 514 25.10 3.36 13.84
C LEU A 514 26.07 4.42 14.35
N GLU A 515 25.66 5.22 15.35
CA GLU A 515 26.53 6.23 15.98
C GLU A 515 27.29 5.67 17.19
N ILE A 516 26.98 4.44 17.62
CA ILE A 516 27.75 3.74 18.65
C ILE A 516 29.06 3.29 18.02
N PRO A 517 30.23 3.67 18.57
CA PRO A 517 31.49 3.17 18.02
C PRO A 517 31.54 1.64 17.95
N GLN A 518 32.00 1.10 16.83
CA GLN A 518 31.96 -0.35 16.54
C GLN A 518 32.75 -1.23 17.53
N LYS A 519 33.64 -0.65 18.31
CA LYS A 519 34.39 -1.40 19.35
C LYS A 519 33.45 -1.84 20.50
N TYR A 520 32.33 -1.17 20.69
CA TYR A 520 31.37 -1.45 21.79
C TYR A 520 30.36 -2.52 21.40
N ARG A 521 30.03 -3.36 22.38
CA ARG A 521 29.03 -4.42 22.22
C ARG A 521 27.62 -3.88 22.43
N ILE A 522 26.68 -4.42 21.68
CA ILE A 522 25.24 -4.07 21.76
C ILE A 522 24.45 -5.35 22.05
N LEU A 523 23.55 -5.30 23.01
CA LEU A 523 22.57 -6.35 23.31
C LEU A 523 21.18 -5.80 23.01
N THR A 524 20.46 -6.43 22.07
CA THR A 524 19.09 -6.00 21.74
C THR A 524 18.07 -6.95 22.32
N ILE A 525 16.96 -6.42 22.81
CA ILE A 525 15.81 -7.19 23.31
C ILE A 525 14.57 -6.70 22.59
N GLU A 526 13.94 -7.60 21.85
CA GLU A 526 12.74 -7.28 21.06
C GLU A 526 11.67 -8.35 21.21
N ASP A 527 10.43 -7.93 21.39
CA ASP A 527 9.25 -8.80 21.31
C ASP A 527 8.94 -9.11 19.83
N THR A 528 8.96 -8.09 19.02
CA THR A 528 8.84 -8.19 17.55
C THR A 528 10.16 -7.73 16.94
N PRO A 529 10.87 -8.59 16.18
CA PRO A 529 12.13 -8.19 15.56
C PRO A 529 11.91 -7.12 14.47
N GLU A 530 12.14 -5.86 14.81
CA GLU A 530 12.04 -4.72 13.86
C GLU A 530 13.42 -4.22 13.44
N LEU A 531 14.44 -4.43 14.28
CA LEU A 531 15.80 -3.97 14.00
C LEU A 531 16.45 -4.87 12.92
N PRO A 532 17.14 -4.29 11.94
CA PRO A 532 17.82 -5.06 10.88
C PRO A 532 19.16 -5.64 11.38
N ILE A 533 19.09 -6.56 12.35
CA ILE A 533 20.26 -7.09 13.08
C ILE A 533 21.29 -7.70 12.13
N GLU A 534 20.85 -8.53 11.18
CA GLU A 534 21.76 -9.16 10.21
C GLU A 534 22.59 -8.14 9.42
N ASN A 535 21.92 -7.07 8.99
CA ASN A 535 22.60 -6.02 8.21
C ASN A 535 23.58 -5.24 9.09
N LEU A 536 23.19 -4.94 10.34
CA LEU A 536 24.08 -4.29 11.30
C LEU A 536 25.31 -5.17 11.61
N GLN A 537 25.13 -6.49 11.76
CA GLN A 537 26.24 -7.43 11.97
C GLN A 537 27.16 -7.50 10.75
N LYS A 538 26.60 -7.50 9.53
CA LYS A 538 27.39 -7.47 8.27
C LYS A 538 28.23 -6.19 8.15
N LEU A 539 27.76 -5.09 8.74
CA LEU A 539 28.48 -3.81 8.79
C LEU A 539 29.62 -3.81 9.85
N GLY A 540 29.70 -4.85 10.66
CA GLY A 540 30.76 -4.99 11.69
C GLY A 540 30.30 -4.62 13.10
N CYS A 541 29.02 -4.32 13.32
CA CYS A 541 28.50 -4.06 14.66
C CYS A 541 28.47 -5.34 15.51
N LYS A 542 28.90 -5.24 16.76
CA LYS A 542 28.99 -6.39 17.69
C LYS A 542 27.67 -6.55 18.43
N ILE A 543 26.65 -7.12 17.74
CA ILE A 543 25.29 -7.22 18.26
C ILE A 543 24.96 -8.65 18.62
N GLN A 544 24.42 -8.86 19.84
CA GLN A 544 23.73 -10.07 20.23
C GLN A 544 22.24 -9.74 20.38
N ALA A 545 21.41 -10.33 19.54
CA ALA A 545 19.95 -10.17 19.60
C ALA A 545 19.33 -11.19 20.56
N MET A 546 18.36 -10.75 21.33
CA MET A 546 17.55 -11.56 22.22
C MET A 546 16.08 -11.28 21.88
N ASN A 547 15.34 -12.34 21.61
CA ASN A 547 13.91 -12.26 21.27
C ASN A 547 13.06 -12.73 22.45
N THR A 548 12.01 -12.00 22.73
CA THR A 548 11.01 -12.39 23.73
C THR A 548 9.71 -12.82 23.00
N LYS A 549 8.82 -13.49 23.72
CA LYS A 549 7.54 -13.91 23.17
C LYS A 549 6.43 -13.61 24.17
N SER A 550 5.51 -12.75 23.78
CA SER A 550 4.31 -12.49 24.58
C SER A 550 3.35 -13.68 24.53
N ALA A 551 2.59 -13.88 25.59
CA ALA A 551 1.64 -14.98 25.75
C ALA A 551 0.32 -14.78 24.96
N ILE A 552 0.33 -14.01 23.86
CA ILE A 552 -0.87 -13.81 23.04
C ILE A 552 -1.14 -15.11 22.25
N GLY A 553 -2.23 -15.80 22.57
CA GLY A 553 -2.68 -16.98 21.85
C GLY A 553 -2.51 -18.34 22.55
N GLY A 554 -2.35 -18.35 23.87
CA GLY A 554 -2.50 -19.60 24.67
C GLY A 554 -1.41 -20.64 24.55
N THR A 555 -0.20 -20.29 24.14
CA THR A 555 0.97 -21.19 24.21
C THR A 555 1.63 -21.04 25.59
N ASN A 556 1.95 -22.14 26.21
CA ASN A 556 2.46 -22.19 27.60
C ASN A 556 3.94 -21.75 27.75
N ILE A 557 4.56 -21.22 26.70
CA ILE A 557 5.96 -20.79 26.76
C ILE A 557 6.02 -19.27 26.51
N GLU A 558 5.95 -18.52 27.58
CA GLU A 558 6.21 -17.09 27.60
C GLU A 558 7.68 -16.85 27.90
N VAL A 559 8.38 -16.14 27.01
CA VAL A 559 9.73 -15.64 27.29
C VAL A 559 9.60 -14.16 27.64
N ASN A 560 9.47 -13.89 28.90
CA ASN A 560 9.20 -12.58 29.47
C ASN A 560 10.36 -11.60 29.16
N PRO A 561 10.10 -10.37 28.68
CA PRO A 561 11.12 -9.33 28.49
C PRO A 561 11.95 -9.03 29.76
N GLU A 562 11.34 -9.10 30.92
CA GLU A 562 12.02 -8.94 32.20
C GLU A 562 13.11 -10.00 32.41
N THR A 563 12.82 -11.27 32.10
CA THR A 563 13.79 -12.38 32.17
C THR A 563 14.94 -12.18 31.19
N ALA A 564 14.62 -11.76 29.96
CA ALA A 564 15.62 -11.48 28.92
C ALA A 564 16.56 -10.35 29.36
N LEU A 565 15.99 -9.29 29.95
CA LEU A 565 16.78 -8.14 30.43
C LEU A 565 17.71 -8.57 31.59
N ARG A 566 17.20 -9.35 32.56
CA ARG A 566 18.04 -9.89 33.65
C ARG A 566 19.16 -10.79 33.13
N ALA A 567 18.92 -11.56 32.09
CA ALA A 567 19.95 -12.36 31.41
C ALA A 567 20.99 -11.46 30.73
N ALA A 568 20.54 -10.40 30.04
CA ALA A 568 21.41 -9.45 29.35
C ALA A 568 22.40 -8.79 30.34
N LEU A 569 21.96 -8.43 31.55
CA LEU A 569 22.81 -7.82 32.57
C LEU A 569 23.95 -8.76 33.03
N ARG A 570 23.83 -10.07 32.81
CA ARG A 570 24.86 -11.05 33.11
C ARG A 570 25.79 -11.34 31.92
N MET A 571 25.51 -10.78 30.78
CA MET A 571 26.28 -11.07 29.55
C MET A 571 27.45 -10.12 29.31
N GLY A 572 27.83 -9.37 30.34
CA GLY A 572 28.96 -8.45 30.28
C GLY A 572 28.59 -7.03 29.89
N ASN A 573 29.60 -6.19 29.76
CA ASN A 573 29.44 -4.77 29.48
C ASN A 573 28.96 -4.57 28.02
N ALA A 574 27.82 -3.87 27.86
CA ALA A 574 27.23 -3.63 26.55
C ALA A 574 26.24 -2.46 26.59
N THR A 575 25.98 -1.86 25.45
CA THR A 575 24.81 -0.98 25.29
C THR A 575 23.57 -1.87 25.19
N LEU A 576 22.61 -1.66 26.07
CA LEU A 576 21.33 -2.38 26.06
C LEU A 576 20.31 -1.62 25.20
N VAL A 577 19.69 -2.32 24.29
CA VAL A 577 18.68 -1.74 23.37
C VAL A 577 17.38 -2.50 23.54
N LEU A 578 16.32 -1.78 23.95
CA LEU A 578 14.96 -2.33 24.00
C LEU A 578 14.19 -1.83 22.78
N GLY A 579 13.69 -2.75 21.97
CA GLY A 579 12.89 -2.41 20.80
C GLY A 579 11.70 -1.56 21.16
N GLU A 580 10.98 -1.94 22.25
CA GLU A 580 9.89 -1.12 22.78
C GLU A 580 9.67 -1.42 24.27
N VAL A 581 9.46 -0.37 25.03
CA VAL A 581 9.11 -0.44 26.48
C VAL A 581 7.59 -0.36 26.59
N ARG A 582 6.97 -1.45 27.05
CA ARG A 582 5.49 -1.55 27.13
C ARG A 582 4.94 -1.90 28.51
N GLY A 583 5.66 -2.65 29.30
CA GLY A 583 5.14 -3.29 30.49
C GLY A 583 6.08 -3.35 31.68
N PRO A 584 5.98 -4.38 32.52
CA PRO A 584 6.73 -4.48 33.80
C PRO A 584 8.25 -4.52 33.63
N GLU A 585 8.77 -4.84 32.47
CA GLU A 585 10.21 -4.81 32.15
C GLU A 585 10.83 -3.43 32.38
N VAL A 586 10.04 -2.37 32.38
CA VAL A 586 10.53 -1.01 32.62
C VAL A 586 11.20 -0.87 34.00
N LYS A 587 10.73 -1.58 35.01
CA LYS A 587 11.33 -1.54 36.34
C LYS A 587 12.76 -2.11 36.34
N VAL A 588 12.93 -3.26 35.67
CA VAL A 588 14.27 -3.89 35.50
C VAL A 588 15.15 -2.99 34.62
N LEU A 589 14.58 -2.32 33.61
CA LEU A 589 15.29 -1.36 32.76
C LEU A 589 15.87 -0.22 33.63
N TYR A 590 15.08 0.35 34.52
CA TYR A 590 15.54 1.43 35.39
C TYR A 590 16.54 0.92 36.47
N GLU A 591 16.38 -0.31 36.97
CA GLU A 591 17.41 -0.94 37.80
C GLU A 591 18.73 -1.04 37.01
N ALA A 592 18.65 -1.47 35.74
CA ALA A 592 19.84 -1.58 34.87
C ALA A 592 20.49 -0.21 34.62
N MET A 593 19.70 0.83 34.39
CA MET A 593 20.20 2.20 34.21
C MET A 593 20.91 2.73 35.45
N GLN A 594 20.36 2.48 36.63
CA GLN A 594 20.94 2.91 37.90
C GLN A 594 22.24 2.20 38.23
N VAL A 595 22.28 0.89 38.02
CA VAL A 595 23.49 0.05 38.23
C VAL A 595 24.51 0.37 37.14
N GLY A 596 24.06 0.68 35.96
CA GLY A 596 24.87 0.96 34.76
C GLY A 596 25.57 2.31 34.75
N ALA A 597 25.44 3.12 35.82
CA ALA A 597 26.30 4.30 35.99
C ALA A 597 27.80 3.96 35.89
N SER A 598 28.14 2.68 35.90
CA SER A 598 29.50 2.16 35.74
C SER A 598 29.78 1.47 34.40
N GLY A 599 28.89 1.48 33.39
CA GLY A 599 29.29 0.88 32.13
C GLY A 599 28.24 0.56 31.08
N ASN A 600 26.95 0.49 31.41
CA ASN A 600 25.91 0.10 30.46
C ASN A 600 25.00 1.27 30.13
N SER A 601 25.09 1.81 28.93
CA SER A 601 24.04 2.74 28.44
C SER A 601 22.81 1.93 28.02
N VAL A 602 21.63 2.55 28.11
CA VAL A 602 20.37 1.91 27.74
C VAL A 602 19.63 2.81 26.75
N ILE A 603 19.19 2.20 25.65
CA ILE A 603 18.40 2.92 24.64
C ILE A 603 17.10 2.12 24.45
N GLY A 604 15.97 2.82 24.45
CA GLY A 604 14.69 2.17 24.24
C GLY A 604 13.72 3.06 23.50
N THR A 605 12.73 2.43 22.84
CA THR A 605 11.59 3.21 22.31
C THR A 605 10.40 3.09 23.28
N ILE A 606 9.57 4.12 23.30
CA ILE A 606 8.39 4.17 24.14
C ILE A 606 7.29 4.95 23.44
N HIS A 607 6.04 4.56 23.64
CA HIS A 607 4.90 5.35 23.18
C HIS A 607 4.70 6.57 24.08
N GLY A 608 4.73 7.75 23.47
CA GLY A 608 4.49 9.03 24.17
C GLY A 608 4.55 10.19 23.20
N ALA A 609 3.56 11.08 23.25
CA ALA A 609 3.47 12.22 22.34
C ALA A 609 4.34 13.41 22.77
N SER A 610 4.87 13.39 24.00
CA SER A 610 5.68 14.46 24.57
C SER A 610 6.57 13.89 25.67
N ILE A 611 7.54 14.66 26.11
CA ILE A 611 8.41 14.29 27.24
C ILE A 611 7.58 14.09 28.52
N ARG A 612 6.60 14.94 28.76
CA ARG A 612 5.67 14.82 29.90
C ARG A 612 4.91 13.48 29.84
N ALA A 613 4.36 13.13 28.68
CA ALA A 613 3.63 11.86 28.48
C ALA A 613 4.53 10.64 28.76
N VAL A 614 5.82 10.73 28.40
CA VAL A 614 6.81 9.67 28.72
C VAL A 614 6.98 9.51 30.22
N TYR A 615 7.19 10.62 30.92
CA TYR A 615 7.34 10.62 32.38
C TYR A 615 6.09 10.04 33.07
N GLU A 616 4.90 10.55 32.72
CA GLU A 616 3.63 10.08 33.28
C GLU A 616 3.42 8.59 33.03
N ARG A 617 3.77 8.12 31.83
CA ARG A 617 3.65 6.70 31.50
C ARG A 617 4.57 5.84 32.36
N ILE A 618 5.84 6.24 32.49
CA ILE A 618 6.84 5.46 33.21
C ILE A 618 6.56 5.47 34.72
N VAL A 619 6.33 6.64 35.28
CA VAL A 619 6.16 6.81 36.74
C VAL A 619 4.75 6.39 37.18
N ASN A 620 3.71 7.00 36.58
CA ASN A 620 2.33 6.82 37.05
C ASN A 620 1.70 5.52 36.55
N SER A 621 1.91 5.16 35.25
CA SER A 621 1.26 4.00 34.67
C SER A 621 2.05 2.71 34.90
N LEU A 622 3.40 2.75 34.79
CA LEU A 622 4.25 1.56 34.89
C LEU A 622 4.88 1.40 36.29
N GLY A 623 4.72 2.39 37.18
CA GLY A 623 5.07 2.32 38.58
C GLY A 623 6.58 2.38 38.88
N VAL A 624 7.35 3.09 38.08
CA VAL A 624 8.75 3.39 38.33
C VAL A 624 8.82 4.57 39.31
N PRO A 625 9.57 4.50 40.41
CA PRO A 625 9.72 5.67 41.29
C PRO A 625 10.23 6.90 40.55
N ALA A 626 9.68 8.08 40.88
CA ALA A 626 10.07 9.35 40.22
C ALA A 626 11.58 9.59 40.29
N ALA A 627 12.17 9.30 41.46
CA ALA A 627 13.62 9.44 41.64
C ALA A 627 14.44 8.54 40.75
N SER A 628 13.92 7.36 40.39
CA SER A 628 14.59 6.39 39.49
C SER A 628 14.61 6.90 38.05
N PHE A 629 13.64 7.70 37.66
CA PHE A 629 13.54 8.29 36.31
C PHE A 629 14.80 9.14 35.97
N ARG A 630 15.49 9.67 36.95
CA ARG A 630 16.76 10.41 36.78
C ARG A 630 17.87 9.60 36.12
N ALA A 631 17.76 8.27 36.10
CA ALA A 631 18.70 7.40 35.39
C ALA A 631 18.59 7.58 33.85
N THR A 632 17.51 8.15 33.34
CA THR A 632 17.39 8.58 31.93
C THR A 632 18.19 9.86 31.72
N ASP A 633 19.10 9.87 30.75
CA ASP A 633 19.86 11.08 30.42
C ASP A 633 19.08 12.02 29.50
N ALA A 634 18.40 11.47 28.49
CA ALA A 634 17.66 12.28 27.49
C ALA A 634 16.44 11.55 26.94
N VAL A 635 15.48 12.34 26.49
CA VAL A 635 14.30 11.87 25.76
C VAL A 635 14.25 12.59 24.41
N VAL A 636 14.11 11.83 23.33
CA VAL A 636 13.98 12.33 21.96
C VAL A 636 12.57 12.01 21.48
N VAL A 637 11.79 13.01 21.10
CA VAL A 637 10.39 12.82 20.70
C VAL A 637 10.25 12.96 19.19
N ALA A 638 9.72 11.93 18.54
CA ALA A 638 9.41 11.89 17.09
C ALA A 638 7.90 11.91 16.88
N GLN A 639 7.44 12.72 15.94
CA GLN A 639 6.00 12.85 15.63
C GLN A 639 5.74 12.91 14.12
N ASN A 640 4.52 12.57 13.75
CA ASN A 640 3.97 12.87 12.42
C ASN A 640 3.36 14.28 12.49
N VAL A 641 3.93 15.21 11.73
CA VAL A 641 3.53 16.62 11.72
C VAL A 641 2.80 16.92 10.39
N ARG A 642 1.69 17.64 10.47
CA ARG A 642 0.95 18.13 9.29
C ARG A 642 1.40 19.56 9.00
N ILE A 643 2.09 19.74 7.89
CA ILE A 643 2.64 21.06 7.52
C ILE A 643 1.50 21.97 7.04
N SER A 644 1.36 23.12 7.66
CA SER A 644 0.33 24.13 7.34
C SER A 644 -1.10 23.58 7.35
N GLY A 645 -1.35 22.53 8.14
CA GLY A 645 -2.67 21.91 8.26
C GLY A 645 -3.10 21.08 7.06
N THR A 646 -2.23 20.89 6.06
CA THR A 646 -2.53 20.06 4.88
C THR A 646 -2.64 18.57 5.27
N MET A 647 -3.15 17.75 4.40
CA MET A 647 -3.28 16.32 4.65
C MET A 647 -1.93 15.58 4.66
N LYS A 648 -0.91 16.19 4.06
CA LYS A 648 0.44 15.59 3.98
C LYS A 648 1.09 15.56 5.36
N LYS A 649 1.55 14.38 5.76
CA LYS A 649 2.25 14.16 7.03
C LYS A 649 3.75 14.01 6.77
N LYS A 650 4.54 14.60 7.65
CA LYS A 650 6.00 14.46 7.63
C LYS A 650 6.48 14.00 9.01
N LYS A 651 7.43 13.08 9.01
CA LYS A 651 8.04 12.59 10.27
C LYS A 651 9.09 13.59 10.71
N ARG A 652 8.97 14.08 11.96
CA ARG A 652 9.88 15.09 12.53
C ARG A 652 10.27 14.70 13.95
N VAL A 653 11.55 14.90 14.29
CA VAL A 653 11.94 14.98 15.70
C VAL A 653 11.50 16.37 16.16
N VAL A 654 10.63 16.40 17.16
CA VAL A 654 10.00 17.64 17.61
C VAL A 654 10.61 18.16 18.91
N GLN A 655 11.35 17.33 19.66
CA GLN A 655 11.90 17.69 20.94
C GLN A 655 13.09 16.79 21.29
N ILE A 656 14.16 17.41 21.77
CA ILE A 656 15.26 16.72 22.45
C ILE A 656 15.39 17.42 23.81
N ALA A 657 15.23 16.65 24.90
CA ALA A 657 15.27 17.17 26.25
C ALA A 657 16.19 16.32 27.12
N GLU A 658 16.95 16.98 27.98
CA GLU A 658 17.74 16.30 29.03
C GLU A 658 16.92 16.19 30.31
N VAL A 659 17.19 15.16 31.12
CA VAL A 659 16.58 14.98 32.44
C VAL A 659 17.45 15.72 33.45
N THR A 660 16.85 16.58 34.28
CA THR A 660 17.60 17.38 35.25
C THR A 660 18.21 16.54 36.37
N GLY A 661 19.40 16.90 36.83
CA GLY A 661 20.13 16.21 37.90
C GLY A 661 19.76 16.67 39.32
N GLY A 662 18.96 17.71 39.46
CA GLY A 662 18.61 18.27 40.75
C GLY A 662 17.72 17.39 41.62
N GLU A 663 17.46 17.86 42.83
CA GLU A 663 16.48 17.21 43.74
C GLU A 663 15.07 17.59 43.29
N TRP A 664 14.21 16.60 43.16
CA TRP A 664 12.82 16.83 42.79
C TRP A 664 11.91 16.72 44.01
N GLU A 665 10.83 17.49 44.03
CA GLU A 665 9.74 17.33 44.98
C GLU A 665 9.03 15.97 44.76
N ASP A 666 8.19 15.58 45.68
CA ASP A 666 7.45 14.29 45.59
C ASP A 666 6.55 14.23 44.34
N HIS A 667 6.06 15.37 43.86
CA HIS A 667 5.24 15.47 42.64
C HIS A 667 5.76 16.58 41.76
N PRO A 668 6.91 16.37 41.07
CA PRO A 668 7.53 17.43 40.29
C PRO A 668 6.71 17.73 39.01
N ASP A 669 6.71 18.99 38.61
CA ASP A 669 6.19 19.40 37.29
C ASP A 669 7.17 19.00 36.18
N ALA A 670 6.72 18.96 34.95
CA ALA A 670 7.57 18.60 33.81
C ALA A 670 8.75 19.54 33.63
N ASP A 671 8.55 20.81 33.94
CA ASP A 671 9.60 21.84 33.86
C ASP A 671 10.70 21.63 34.92
N ASP A 672 10.40 20.93 36.01
CA ASP A 672 11.39 20.55 37.03
C ASP A 672 12.21 19.32 36.62
N ILE A 673 11.66 18.48 35.76
CA ILE A 673 12.24 17.20 35.36
C ILE A 673 13.10 17.33 34.10
N PHE A 674 12.70 18.20 33.16
CA PHE A 674 13.31 18.30 31.84
C PHE A 674 13.81 19.71 31.53
N ASN A 675 14.98 19.74 30.89
CA ASN A 675 15.49 20.93 30.20
C ASN A 675 15.44 20.66 28.68
N GLU A 676 14.74 21.49 27.93
CA GLU A 676 14.65 21.37 26.49
C GLU A 676 15.95 21.85 25.81
N ILE A 677 16.66 20.91 25.15
CA ILE A 677 17.90 21.24 24.42
C ILE A 677 17.56 21.71 23.01
N MET A 678 16.61 21.05 22.34
CA MET A 678 16.15 21.46 21.01
C MET A 678 14.62 21.33 20.93
N VAL A 679 13.98 22.27 20.24
CA VAL A 679 12.51 22.34 20.08
C VAL A 679 12.16 22.57 18.63
N PHE A 680 11.05 21.98 18.20
CA PHE A 680 10.57 22.10 16.82
C PHE A 680 9.85 23.44 16.63
N ASP A 681 10.28 24.20 15.61
CA ASP A 681 9.60 25.39 15.13
C ASP A 681 8.74 25.01 13.91
N ALA A 682 7.44 24.97 14.11
CA ALA A 682 6.49 24.59 13.06
C ALA A 682 6.45 25.59 11.89
N THR A 683 6.80 26.87 12.13
CA THR A 683 6.80 27.89 11.08
C THR A 683 7.98 27.72 10.12
N GLN A 684 9.13 27.25 10.62
CA GLN A 684 10.34 27.02 9.84
C GLN A 684 10.47 25.54 9.39
N ASP A 685 9.61 24.65 9.91
CA ASP A 685 9.72 23.19 9.72
C ASP A 685 11.11 22.67 10.13
N LYS A 686 11.61 23.14 11.27
CA LYS A 686 12.98 22.82 11.75
C LYS A 686 13.04 22.63 13.26
N LEU A 687 13.91 21.73 13.68
CA LEU A 687 14.29 21.55 15.08
C LEU A 687 15.38 22.58 15.40
N ILE A 688 15.12 23.45 16.36
CA ILE A 688 15.97 24.62 16.70
C ILE A 688 16.59 24.43 18.08
N ALA A 689 17.88 24.75 18.21
CA ALA A 689 18.58 24.76 19.50
C ALA A 689 17.99 25.84 20.42
N THR A 690 17.86 25.51 21.69
CA THR A 690 17.53 26.50 22.75
C THR A 690 18.81 27.19 23.23
N ASP A 691 18.64 28.26 23.99
CA ASP A 691 19.76 28.96 24.66
C ASP A 691 20.61 28.01 25.53
N LEU A 692 19.98 26.95 26.05
CA LEU A 692 20.66 25.94 26.86
C LEU A 692 21.83 25.25 26.09
N LEU A 693 21.63 24.91 24.82
CA LEU A 693 22.69 24.33 23.99
C LEU A 693 23.65 25.43 23.52
N ASP A 694 23.12 26.56 23.06
CA ASP A 694 23.90 27.61 22.43
C ASP A 694 24.86 28.29 23.42
N ARG A 695 24.46 28.41 24.70
CA ARG A 695 25.25 29.07 25.77
C ARG A 695 26.00 28.10 26.68
N GLY A 696 26.01 26.82 26.37
CA GLY A 696 26.73 25.79 27.12
C GLY A 696 26.11 25.48 28.48
N GLY A 697 24.80 25.71 28.66
CA GLY A 697 24.09 25.43 29.90
C GLY A 697 23.57 24.02 30.08
N SER A 698 23.75 23.15 29.11
CA SER A 698 23.28 21.76 29.17
C SER A 698 24.04 20.96 30.22
N GLU A 699 23.32 20.47 31.23
CA GLU A 699 23.89 19.58 32.27
C GLU A 699 24.43 18.28 31.66
N LEU A 700 23.73 17.73 30.68
CA LEU A 700 24.10 16.47 30.01
C LEU A 700 25.39 16.65 29.20
N VAL A 701 25.50 17.72 28.42
CA VAL A 701 26.71 18.01 27.64
C VAL A 701 27.89 18.26 28.60
N SER A 702 27.66 18.99 29.69
CA SER A 702 28.68 19.23 30.73
C SER A 702 29.13 17.96 31.41
N LYS A 703 28.23 17.02 31.69
CA LYS A 703 28.52 15.70 32.26
C LYS A 703 29.46 14.90 31.36
N ILE A 704 29.16 14.86 30.04
CA ILE A 704 29.99 14.16 29.06
C ILE A 704 31.37 14.85 28.94
N ALA A 705 31.38 16.18 28.83
CA ALA A 705 32.62 16.97 28.76
C ALA A 705 33.54 16.67 29.93
N HIS A 706 32.99 16.70 31.14
CA HIS A 706 33.73 16.38 32.37
C HIS A 706 34.27 14.95 32.33
N LYS A 707 33.45 13.98 31.93
CA LYS A 707 33.84 12.56 31.79
C LYS A 707 35.01 12.38 30.79
N TRP A 708 35.02 13.17 29.73
CA TRP A 708 36.04 13.10 28.67
C TRP A 708 37.23 14.04 28.91
N GLY A 709 37.23 14.82 30.01
CA GLY A 709 38.31 15.75 30.32
C GLY A 709 38.40 16.93 29.38
N MET A 710 37.27 17.41 28.88
CA MET A 710 37.21 18.57 27.99
C MET A 710 36.35 19.72 28.59
N SER A 711 36.61 20.91 28.12
CA SER A 711 35.82 22.08 28.49
C SER A 711 34.45 22.05 27.80
N ILE A 712 33.52 22.85 28.26
CA ILE A 712 32.20 23.00 27.63
C ILE A 712 32.35 23.56 26.21
N ASP A 713 33.28 24.46 25.96
CA ASP A 713 33.57 25.04 24.64
C ASP A 713 34.11 23.95 23.70
N GLU A 714 34.98 23.09 24.18
CA GLU A 714 35.49 21.94 23.41
C GLU A 714 34.37 20.95 23.09
N ALA A 715 33.45 20.68 24.02
CA ALA A 715 32.28 19.83 23.78
C ALA A 715 31.34 20.45 22.73
N SER A 716 31.14 21.77 22.79
CA SER A 716 30.34 22.50 21.79
C SER A 716 30.98 22.40 20.39
N LEU A 717 32.30 22.56 20.30
CA LEU A 717 33.04 22.39 19.03
C LEU A 717 32.92 20.95 18.50
N ASN A 718 33.00 19.95 19.38
CA ASN A 718 32.84 18.54 19.03
C ASN A 718 31.45 18.30 18.42
N ILE A 719 30.39 18.82 19.05
CA ILE A 719 29.01 18.69 18.53
C ILE A 719 28.91 19.37 17.16
N LYS A 720 29.43 20.57 16.99
CA LYS A 720 29.42 21.32 15.73
C LYS A 720 30.18 20.58 14.62
N MET A 721 31.35 20.00 14.95
CA MET A 721 32.13 19.20 14.01
C MET A 721 31.35 17.98 13.53
N ARG A 722 30.74 17.24 14.46
CA ARG A 722 29.88 16.10 14.12
C ARG A 722 28.70 16.54 13.22
N ALA A 723 28.12 17.69 13.52
CA ALA A 723 27.03 18.27 12.71
C ALA A 723 27.53 18.54 11.27
N MET A 724 28.71 19.14 11.13
CA MET A 724 29.32 19.43 9.81
C MET A 724 29.59 18.14 9.02
N ILE A 725 30.08 17.11 9.69
CA ILE A 725 30.32 15.78 9.08
C ILE A 725 28.99 15.20 8.56
N LYS A 726 27.95 15.15 9.39
CA LYS A 726 26.64 14.60 9.01
C LYS A 726 26.01 15.40 7.87
N GLU A 727 26.13 16.73 7.91
CA GLU A 727 25.64 17.62 6.86
C GLU A 727 26.37 17.36 5.52
N THR A 728 27.68 17.18 5.57
CA THR A 728 28.50 16.89 4.36
C THR A 728 28.05 15.58 3.73
N ILE A 729 27.89 14.53 4.53
CA ILE A 729 27.41 13.21 4.04
C ILE A 729 25.99 13.37 3.43
N ALA A 730 25.11 14.09 4.11
CA ALA A 730 23.75 14.33 3.64
C ALA A 730 23.73 15.06 2.29
N LYS A 731 24.56 16.11 2.13
CA LYS A 731 24.68 16.89 0.88
C LYS A 731 25.17 16.01 -0.28
N VAL A 732 26.18 15.17 -0.04
CA VAL A 732 26.68 14.21 -1.05
C VAL A 732 25.56 13.22 -1.42
N GLY A 733 24.78 12.79 -0.43
CA GLY A 733 23.66 11.87 -0.63
C GLY A 733 22.52 12.43 -1.48
N LEU A 734 22.36 13.74 -1.56
CA LEU A 734 21.35 14.37 -2.44
C LEU A 734 21.68 14.14 -3.92
N GLN A 735 22.96 14.08 -4.25
CA GLN A 735 23.44 13.83 -5.62
C GLN A 735 23.66 12.32 -5.87
N HIS A 736 24.15 11.61 -4.86
CA HIS A 736 24.51 10.20 -4.95
C HIS A 736 23.90 9.47 -3.73
N PRO A 737 22.65 8.99 -3.82
CA PRO A 737 21.89 8.44 -2.67
C PRO A 737 22.60 7.33 -1.89
N LYS A 738 23.47 6.55 -2.52
CA LYS A 738 24.20 5.47 -1.84
C LYS A 738 25.06 5.94 -0.66
N PHE A 739 25.54 7.20 -0.67
CA PHE A 739 26.43 7.70 0.38
C PHE A 739 25.71 7.99 1.71
N VAL A 740 24.39 8.02 1.72
CA VAL A 740 23.62 8.10 2.97
C VAL A 740 23.16 6.73 3.48
N GLU A 741 23.45 5.67 2.73
CA GLU A 741 23.15 4.30 3.16
C GLU A 741 24.16 3.84 4.24
N SER A 742 23.74 2.86 5.03
CA SER A 742 24.41 2.47 6.27
C SER A 742 25.87 2.01 6.06
N ASP A 743 26.16 1.29 4.96
CA ASP A 743 27.51 0.80 4.67
C ASP A 743 28.52 1.94 4.43
N MET A 744 28.08 3.00 3.76
CA MET A 744 28.91 4.19 3.50
C MET A 744 29.06 5.05 4.76
N VAL A 745 27.94 5.23 5.49
CA VAL A 745 27.94 6.06 6.71
C VAL A 745 28.82 5.42 7.81
N VAL A 746 28.79 4.10 7.96
CA VAL A 746 29.63 3.39 8.95
C VAL A 746 31.13 3.63 8.63
N LYS A 747 31.51 3.57 7.37
CA LYS A 747 32.91 3.85 6.97
C LYS A 747 33.34 5.28 7.34
N ALA A 748 32.44 6.24 7.08
CA ALA A 748 32.65 7.64 7.41
C ALA A 748 32.78 7.85 8.92
N ASN A 749 31.92 7.20 9.72
CA ASN A 749 31.93 7.27 11.18
C ASN A 749 33.21 6.64 11.75
N ASN A 750 33.61 5.47 11.24
CA ASN A 750 34.86 4.79 11.68
C ASN A 750 36.08 5.64 11.41
N THR A 751 36.19 6.26 10.24
CA THR A 751 37.30 7.12 9.87
C THR A 751 37.39 8.35 10.78
N PHE A 752 36.22 8.93 11.13
CA PHE A 752 36.16 10.01 12.08
C PHE A 752 36.72 9.60 13.44
N CYS A 753 36.33 8.43 13.96
CA CYS A 753 36.85 7.92 15.24
C CYS A 753 38.39 7.69 15.17
N LEU A 754 38.90 7.17 14.05
CA LEU A 754 40.32 6.95 13.84
C LEU A 754 41.10 8.26 13.86
N TYR A 755 40.58 9.32 13.27
CA TYR A 755 41.26 10.62 13.27
C TYR A 755 41.23 11.28 14.66
N LEU A 756 40.18 11.10 15.46
CA LEU A 756 40.16 11.53 16.86
C LEU A 756 41.35 10.90 17.63
N ASP A 757 41.47 9.57 17.54
CA ASP A 757 42.55 8.82 18.24
C ASP A 757 43.93 9.25 17.73
N ARG A 758 44.11 9.32 16.40
CA ARG A 758 45.42 9.68 15.79
C ARG A 758 45.89 11.08 16.19
N ILE A 759 45.00 12.06 16.15
CA ILE A 759 45.38 13.44 16.49
C ILE A 759 45.66 13.54 18.00
N GLN A 760 44.93 12.85 18.85
CA GLN A 760 45.24 12.73 20.27
C GLN A 760 46.63 12.16 20.50
N ASP A 761 46.97 11.08 19.80
CA ASP A 761 48.28 10.43 19.90
C ASP A 761 49.45 11.33 19.40
N GLU A 762 49.22 12.07 18.32
CA GLU A 762 50.20 12.96 17.69
C GLU A 762 50.47 14.23 18.51
N LYS A 763 49.42 14.81 19.10
CA LYS A 763 49.47 16.16 19.72
C LYS A 763 49.24 16.19 21.23
N GLY A 764 48.86 15.06 21.83
CA GLY A 764 48.53 14.97 23.25
C GLY A 764 47.18 15.57 23.59
N LYS A 765 46.48 16.15 22.62
CA LYS A 765 45.11 16.67 22.76
C LYS A 765 44.40 16.64 21.41
N VAL A 766 43.06 16.59 21.42
CA VAL A 766 42.29 16.58 20.20
C VAL A 766 42.09 18.02 19.69
N ASP A 767 42.50 18.25 18.45
CA ASP A 767 42.23 19.47 17.70
C ASP A 767 41.06 19.18 16.78
N PHE A 768 39.86 19.60 17.16
CA PHE A 768 38.64 19.26 16.43
C PHE A 768 38.59 19.83 15.00
N GLN A 769 39.22 21.01 14.80
CA GLN A 769 39.30 21.59 13.44
C GLN A 769 40.20 20.74 12.54
N GLU A 770 41.29 20.26 13.07
CA GLU A 770 42.20 19.37 12.30
C GLU A 770 41.55 18.00 12.04
N VAL A 771 40.80 17.45 13.00
CA VAL A 771 40.02 16.22 12.79
C VAL A 771 39.10 16.39 11.59
N TYR A 772 38.35 17.49 11.56
CA TYR A 772 37.41 17.77 10.46
C TYR A 772 38.17 17.95 9.13
N ASN A 773 39.28 18.68 9.13
CA ASN A 773 40.08 18.93 7.91
C ASN A 773 40.61 17.63 7.31
N ARG A 774 41.16 16.76 8.12
CA ARG A 774 41.64 15.43 7.66
C ARG A 774 40.51 14.53 7.23
N TRP A 775 39.38 14.58 7.97
CA TRP A 775 38.20 13.78 7.62
C TRP A 775 37.61 14.21 6.28
N ILE A 776 37.45 15.51 6.04
CA ILE A 776 36.83 16.01 4.78
C ILE A 776 37.72 15.68 3.57
N GLU A 777 39.03 15.85 3.72
CA GLU A 777 40.00 15.49 2.65
C GLU A 777 39.88 14.01 2.29
N TRP A 778 39.91 13.14 3.30
CA TRP A 778 39.69 11.71 3.10
C TRP A 778 38.33 11.41 2.49
N TYR A 779 37.27 12.07 2.97
CA TYR A 779 35.90 11.79 2.56
C TYR A 779 35.65 12.15 1.08
N LEU A 780 36.19 13.28 0.62
CA LEU A 780 36.10 13.66 -0.79
C LEU A 780 36.80 12.64 -1.71
N ASP A 781 37.97 12.16 -1.33
CA ASP A 781 38.67 11.08 -2.07
C ASP A 781 37.89 9.77 -2.03
N PHE A 782 37.29 9.44 -0.86
CA PHE A 782 36.43 8.26 -0.69
C PHE A 782 35.22 8.33 -1.63
N VAL A 783 34.58 9.50 -1.73
CA VAL A 783 33.40 9.70 -2.61
C VAL A 783 33.83 9.52 -4.08
N GLU A 784 34.94 10.12 -4.51
CA GLU A 784 35.44 9.99 -5.89
C GLU A 784 35.72 8.53 -6.26
N LYS A 785 36.32 7.76 -5.34
CA LYS A 785 36.66 6.34 -5.58
C LYS A 785 35.42 5.42 -5.59
N ASN A 786 34.32 5.87 -5.03
CA ASN A 786 33.11 5.04 -4.89
C ASN A 786 31.92 5.59 -5.68
N LYS A 787 32.07 6.61 -6.51
CA LYS A 787 31.01 7.06 -7.46
C LYS A 787 30.79 5.98 -8.51
#